data_3675234c0eb9df79a08efbc13c5f8329
#
_entry.id   3675234c0eb9df79a08efbc13c5f8329
#
_cell.length_a   1.000
_cell.length_b   1.000
_cell.length_c   1.000
_cell.angle_alpha   90.00
_cell.angle_beta   90.00
_cell.angle_gamma   90.00
#
_symmetry.space_group_name_H-M   'P 1'
#
loop_
_entity.id
_entity.type
_entity.pdbx_description
1 polymer ?
#
loop_
_entity_poly.entity_id
_entity_poly.type
_entity_poly.pdbx_seq_one_letter_code
_entity_poly.pdbx_strand_id
1 'polypeptide(L)'
;MLTANEIRHRFLEYFKKHGHTEVASSSLIPRDDPSLLFTNAGMVQFKKIFCGQEKRDYVRATTSQKCLRVGGKHNDLDNVGRTARHHTFFEMLGNFSFGDYFKEDAIRFAWTFITEDLKLPKDRLYITVYKDDDEAFELWQKVAGVAPERIFRLGEKDNFWSMGDTGPCGPCSEIHFDQGADMACGPDCGIGKCDCDRFLEIWNLVFMQFEQLPDGSRVPLPRPSIDTGMGLERIAGVCQGVRSNYDTDLFQIFINYMAELAGVRYRDNADNDTALRVIADHSRAIAFMIADGILPSNEGRGYVLRRLIRRAFRFGRLMGMQEPFLYKTALKVVEVMGEDYPELRARADFMARVTREEEERFSSTLDKGLSMLEEEMDALADRGEKIIPGETAFKLYDTYGFPLDIVNDVAEKRGFKADEAGFNEYMHQQKQRARAAWKGSGEKDIASRFQSLLEDGLKSEFFGYTALTGVGRVVALLDDDGLPVEALPSGSLGYVVTDQTPFYGASGGQCGDTGLLTAPAGSAKVLDTLKPSADLTVHHIEVDGGTLLSDQEVVLTVTESIRLDAARNHTCTHLLHAALRRVLGDHVRQAGSLVTPDRLRFDFSHIAPMTPEELAAVERDVNAAIMADYPLTAKLMGQQAAIDMGAMALFGEKYGDTVRVVTIGNPDHTESVELCGGTHLHSTGQAGSFVILSESGIAAGTRRIEAATGWNALKHARAMSEELHQLAAMLKTQPGGLVAKLDGLQKENRGLRKDLEKAAAQAASGQGG
;
A
#
# COMPACT_ATOMS: atom_id res chain seq x y z
N MET A 1 36.98 -12.68 11.18
CA MET A 1 35.73 -13.10 10.54
C MET A 1 35.00 -11.84 10.15
N LEU A 2 34.54 -11.70 8.89
CA LEU A 2 33.86 -10.49 8.43
C LEU A 2 32.40 -10.51 8.91
N THR A 3 31.93 -9.40 9.48
CA THR A 3 30.52 -9.21 9.81
C THR A 3 29.70 -8.90 8.56
N ALA A 4 28.39 -9.13 8.60
CA ALA A 4 27.49 -8.77 7.48
C ALA A 4 27.60 -7.28 7.14
N ASN A 5 27.71 -6.41 8.14
CA ASN A 5 27.85 -4.97 7.95
C ASN A 5 29.18 -4.61 7.25
N GLU A 6 30.30 -5.24 7.65
CA GLU A 6 31.59 -5.06 6.97
C GLU A 6 31.55 -5.53 5.51
N ILE A 7 30.84 -6.62 5.21
CA ILE A 7 30.68 -7.12 3.83
C ILE A 7 29.88 -6.11 2.99
N ARG A 8 28.78 -5.57 3.52
CA ARG A 8 27.98 -4.53 2.86
C ARG A 8 28.84 -3.32 2.50
N HIS A 9 29.53 -2.76 3.47
CA HIS A 9 30.42 -1.59 3.26
C HIS A 9 31.56 -1.88 2.28
N ARG A 10 32.20 -3.04 2.39
CA ARG A 10 33.27 -3.44 1.44
C ARG A 10 32.76 -3.54 0.01
N PHE A 11 31.56 -4.09 -0.20
CA PHE A 11 30.95 -4.19 -1.52
C PHE A 11 30.72 -2.78 -2.12
N LEU A 12 30.07 -1.90 -1.39
CA LEU A 12 29.79 -0.55 -1.84
C LEU A 12 31.09 0.23 -2.13
N GLU A 13 32.07 0.17 -1.23
CA GLU A 13 33.37 0.84 -1.41
C GLU A 13 34.21 0.24 -2.58
N TYR A 14 34.15 -1.08 -2.78
CA TYR A 14 34.81 -1.71 -3.93
C TYR A 14 34.28 -1.16 -5.24
N PHE A 15 32.96 -1.10 -5.42
CA PHE A 15 32.36 -0.60 -6.65
C PHE A 15 32.50 0.92 -6.80
N LYS A 16 32.48 1.69 -5.73
CA LYS A 16 32.82 3.13 -5.76
C LYS A 16 34.22 3.38 -6.30
N LYS A 17 35.21 2.61 -5.86
CA LYS A 17 36.58 2.67 -6.38
C LYS A 17 36.68 2.35 -7.87
N HIS A 18 35.72 1.60 -8.40
CA HIS A 18 35.60 1.26 -9.82
C HIS A 18 34.63 2.17 -10.59
N GLY A 19 34.35 3.37 -10.06
CA GLY A 19 33.58 4.41 -10.76
C GLY A 19 32.06 4.23 -10.72
N HIS A 20 31.53 3.43 -9.80
CA HIS A 20 30.08 3.30 -9.60
C HIS A 20 29.60 4.37 -8.61
N THR A 21 28.46 4.98 -8.90
CA THR A 21 27.77 5.87 -7.97
C THR A 21 27.03 5.02 -6.94
N GLU A 22 27.27 5.27 -5.67
CA GLU A 22 26.47 4.65 -4.60
C GLU A 22 25.08 5.27 -4.59
N VAL A 23 24.06 4.42 -4.76
CA VAL A 23 22.66 4.82 -4.76
C VAL A 23 21.97 4.22 -3.55
N ALA A 24 21.25 5.04 -2.80
CA ALA A 24 20.51 4.59 -1.64
C ALA A 24 19.46 3.52 -2.00
N SER A 25 19.17 2.64 -1.04
CA SER A 25 18.09 1.66 -1.19
C SER A 25 16.76 2.36 -1.46
N SER A 26 16.05 1.92 -2.50
CA SER A 26 14.68 2.39 -2.73
C SER A 26 13.69 1.79 -1.73
N SER A 27 12.49 2.35 -1.68
CA SER A 27 11.38 1.81 -0.88
C SER A 27 11.02 0.39 -1.30
N LEU A 28 10.51 -0.41 -0.35
CA LEU A 28 9.86 -1.69 -0.63
C LEU A 28 8.60 -1.54 -1.49
N ILE A 29 8.06 -0.33 -1.58
CA ILE A 29 6.92 0.00 -2.44
C ILE A 29 7.46 0.51 -3.78
N PRO A 30 7.36 -0.27 -4.88
CA PRO A 30 7.74 0.20 -6.21
C PRO A 30 6.87 1.40 -6.61
N ARG A 31 7.48 2.57 -6.87
CA ARG A 31 6.72 3.81 -7.15
C ARG A 31 6.02 3.78 -8.50
N ASP A 32 6.66 3.18 -9.51
CA ASP A 32 6.24 3.31 -10.91
C ASP A 32 5.95 1.96 -11.58
N ASP A 33 5.81 0.89 -10.80
CA ASP A 33 5.53 -0.43 -11.34
C ASP A 33 4.33 -1.09 -10.64
N PRO A 34 3.12 -0.97 -11.21
CA PRO A 34 1.92 -1.58 -10.65
C PRO A 34 1.90 -3.11 -10.78
N SER A 35 2.80 -3.70 -11.58
CA SER A 35 2.92 -5.16 -11.75
C SER A 35 3.57 -5.84 -10.55
N LEU A 36 4.35 -5.09 -9.76
CA LEU A 36 5.05 -5.58 -8.57
C LEU A 36 4.36 -5.16 -7.28
N LEU A 37 4.12 -6.12 -6.41
CA LEU A 37 3.60 -5.83 -5.07
C LEU A 37 4.68 -5.18 -4.19
N PHE A 38 5.92 -5.68 -4.26
CA PHE A 38 7.08 -5.19 -3.52
C PHE A 38 8.33 -5.16 -4.39
N THR A 39 9.31 -4.35 -3.99
CA THR A 39 10.66 -4.39 -4.54
C THR A 39 11.30 -5.74 -4.17
N ASN A 40 11.50 -6.59 -5.17
CA ASN A 40 11.98 -7.97 -5.02
C ASN A 40 13.41 -8.20 -5.54
N ALA A 41 14.01 -7.18 -6.17
CA ALA A 41 15.37 -7.21 -6.74
C ALA A 41 16.00 -5.81 -6.77
N GLY A 42 17.32 -5.74 -6.80
CA GLY A 42 18.09 -4.49 -6.79
C GLY A 42 17.84 -3.59 -8.00
N MET A 43 17.54 -4.19 -9.14
CA MET A 43 17.32 -3.48 -10.41
C MET A 43 15.98 -2.73 -10.49
N VAL A 44 15.01 -3.01 -9.62
CA VAL A 44 13.65 -2.46 -9.74
C VAL A 44 13.65 -0.92 -9.80
N GLN A 45 14.47 -0.26 -8.99
CA GLN A 45 14.61 1.20 -9.01
C GLN A 45 15.27 1.76 -10.29
N PHE A 46 15.89 0.90 -11.12
CA PHE A 46 16.59 1.27 -12.35
C PHE A 46 15.87 0.82 -13.62
N LYS A 47 14.67 0.22 -13.51
CA LYS A 47 13.90 -0.32 -14.64
C LYS A 47 13.79 0.67 -15.80
N LYS A 48 13.41 1.91 -15.52
CA LYS A 48 13.23 2.96 -16.53
C LYS A 48 14.56 3.33 -17.22
N ILE A 49 15.69 3.24 -16.50
CA ILE A 49 17.02 3.52 -17.05
C ILE A 49 17.42 2.41 -18.03
N PHE A 50 17.20 1.14 -17.69
CA PHE A 50 17.45 -0.01 -18.58
C PHE A 50 16.64 0.07 -19.86
N CYS A 51 15.36 0.48 -19.77
CA CYS A 51 14.48 0.66 -20.93
C CYS A 51 14.75 1.98 -21.69
N GLY A 52 15.70 2.81 -21.27
CA GLY A 52 16.00 4.10 -21.92
C GLY A 52 14.96 5.19 -21.71
N GLN A 53 13.99 4.96 -20.80
CA GLN A 53 12.89 5.89 -20.49
C GLN A 53 13.31 6.98 -19.51
N GLU A 54 14.41 6.78 -18.77
CA GLU A 54 14.95 7.72 -17.80
C GLU A 54 16.46 7.88 -18.02
N LYS A 55 17.00 9.09 -17.81
CA LYS A 55 18.43 9.37 -17.82
C LYS A 55 18.88 9.87 -16.47
N ARG A 56 20.03 9.39 -16.01
CA ARG A 56 20.72 9.86 -14.80
C ARG A 56 22.06 10.46 -15.18
N ASP A 57 22.67 11.19 -14.26
CA ASP A 57 23.99 11.77 -14.39
C ASP A 57 25.15 10.76 -14.23
N TYR A 58 24.80 9.50 -14.04
CA TYR A 58 25.72 8.37 -13.91
C TYR A 58 25.35 7.23 -14.87
N VAL A 59 26.34 6.44 -15.27
CA VAL A 59 26.21 5.25 -16.13
C VAL A 59 26.56 3.95 -15.40
N ARG A 60 27.06 4.06 -14.16
CA ARG A 60 27.33 2.93 -13.25
C ARG A 60 26.73 3.23 -11.89
N ALA A 61 26.11 2.24 -11.28
CA ALA A 61 25.59 2.37 -9.92
C ALA A 61 25.93 1.15 -9.06
N THR A 62 25.95 1.34 -7.74
CA THR A 62 26.00 0.26 -6.75
C THR A 62 25.05 0.56 -5.60
N THR A 63 24.42 -0.48 -5.07
CA THR A 63 23.45 -0.34 -3.97
C THR A 63 23.39 -1.58 -3.10
N SER A 64 23.02 -1.39 -1.82
CA SER A 64 22.47 -2.44 -0.97
C SER A 64 20.96 -2.24 -0.92
N GLN A 65 20.21 -2.98 -1.74
CA GLN A 65 18.77 -2.81 -1.88
C GLN A 65 18.01 -3.72 -0.92
N LYS A 66 17.15 -3.13 -0.09
CA LYS A 66 16.15 -3.89 0.68
C LYS A 66 15.13 -4.54 -0.25
N CYS A 67 14.95 -5.84 -0.11
CA CYS A 67 14.07 -6.66 -0.94
C CYS A 67 13.08 -7.45 -0.10
N LEU A 68 11.87 -7.67 -0.65
CA LEU A 68 10.83 -8.46 0.00
C LEU A 68 10.25 -9.50 -0.99
N ARG A 69 10.27 -10.79 -0.60
CA ARG A 69 9.74 -11.92 -1.40
C ARG A 69 8.68 -12.69 -0.63
N VAL A 70 7.43 -12.25 -0.74
CA VAL A 70 6.29 -12.75 0.05
C VAL A 70 5.03 -12.98 -0.78
N GLY A 71 5.17 -13.09 -2.12
CA GLY A 71 4.05 -13.33 -3.01
C GLY A 71 4.43 -13.27 -4.48
N GLY A 72 3.51 -13.69 -5.37
CA GLY A 72 3.72 -13.73 -6.81
C GLY A 72 4.69 -14.83 -7.23
N LYS A 73 5.48 -14.58 -8.29
CA LYS A 73 6.46 -15.51 -8.86
C LYS A 73 7.58 -15.88 -7.85
N HIS A 74 7.89 -14.96 -6.92
CA HIS A 74 8.91 -15.12 -5.90
C HIS A 74 8.24 -15.10 -4.51
N ASN A 75 7.89 -16.27 -3.99
CA ASN A 75 7.28 -16.46 -2.68
C ASN A 75 8.12 -17.40 -1.83
N ASP A 76 8.85 -16.87 -0.86
CA ASP A 76 9.72 -17.65 0.02
C ASP A 76 9.09 -17.92 1.40
N LEU A 77 7.88 -17.41 1.67
CA LEU A 77 7.26 -17.38 3.00
C LEU A 77 7.16 -18.76 3.67
N ASP A 78 6.80 -19.80 2.89
CA ASP A 78 6.57 -21.15 3.43
C ASP A 78 7.90 -21.85 3.79
N ASN A 79 9.00 -21.41 3.18
CA ASN A 79 10.35 -21.94 3.41
C ASN A 79 11.08 -21.26 4.57
N VAL A 80 10.61 -20.08 5.01
CA VAL A 80 11.23 -19.30 6.09
C VAL A 80 11.24 -20.07 7.41
N GLY A 81 12.41 -20.13 8.04
CA GLY A 81 12.66 -20.87 9.29
C GLY A 81 12.89 -22.37 9.11
N ARG A 82 12.43 -22.95 7.98
CA ARG A 82 12.55 -24.40 7.68
C ARG A 82 13.78 -24.72 6.84
N THR A 83 14.18 -23.83 5.95
CA THR A 83 15.38 -23.94 5.11
C THR A 83 16.49 -23.03 5.64
N ALA A 84 17.72 -23.26 5.19
CA ALA A 84 18.88 -22.51 5.66
C ALA A 84 19.05 -21.13 5.00
N ARG A 85 18.39 -20.87 3.86
CA ARG A 85 18.73 -19.77 2.94
C ARG A 85 17.57 -18.86 2.51
N HIS A 86 16.30 -19.20 2.82
CA HIS A 86 15.15 -18.42 2.38
C HIS A 86 14.69 -17.41 3.43
N HIS A 87 14.41 -16.22 2.98
CA HIS A 87 13.99 -15.08 3.81
C HIS A 87 12.83 -14.34 3.16
N THR A 88 11.95 -13.76 3.98
CA THR A 88 10.96 -12.78 3.47
C THR A 88 11.60 -11.46 3.13
N PHE A 89 12.46 -10.97 4.01
CA PHE A 89 13.25 -9.76 3.83
C PHE A 89 14.74 -10.11 3.75
N PHE A 90 15.43 -9.53 2.78
CA PHE A 90 16.88 -9.65 2.62
C PHE A 90 17.47 -8.43 1.95
N GLU A 91 18.80 -8.27 2.07
CA GLU A 91 19.53 -7.21 1.40
C GLU A 91 20.21 -7.76 0.15
N MET A 92 19.95 -7.13 -1.00
CA MET A 92 20.58 -7.47 -2.27
C MET A 92 21.66 -6.45 -2.60
N LEU A 93 22.90 -6.89 -2.57
CA LEU A 93 24.05 -6.12 -3.03
C LEU A 93 24.11 -6.18 -4.55
N GLY A 94 24.06 -5.02 -5.21
CA GLY A 94 24.01 -4.94 -6.66
C GLY A 94 25.00 -3.93 -7.23
N ASN A 95 25.60 -4.28 -8.37
CA ASN A 95 26.29 -3.36 -9.24
C ASN A 95 25.67 -3.36 -10.63
N PHE A 96 25.59 -2.19 -11.24
CA PHE A 96 24.83 -1.93 -12.43
C PHE A 96 25.66 -1.16 -13.46
N SER A 97 25.48 -1.52 -14.75
CA SER A 97 26.01 -0.75 -15.88
C SER A 97 24.88 -0.44 -16.84
N PHE A 98 24.71 0.81 -17.18
CA PHE A 98 23.68 1.30 -18.08
C PHE A 98 24.27 1.58 -19.47
N GLY A 99 24.77 0.49 -20.12
CA GLY A 99 25.40 0.56 -21.43
C GLY A 99 26.82 1.12 -21.44
N ASP A 100 27.57 1.03 -20.32
CA ASP A 100 28.95 1.45 -20.21
C ASP A 100 29.93 0.29 -20.28
N TYR A 101 29.77 -0.74 -19.43
CA TYR A 101 30.50 -2.00 -19.52
C TYR A 101 29.53 -3.19 -19.62
N PHE A 102 30.05 -4.35 -20.06
CA PHE A 102 29.24 -5.56 -20.25
C PHE A 102 29.90 -6.79 -19.62
N LYS A 103 29.71 -7.99 -20.16
CA LYS A 103 30.07 -9.28 -19.55
C LYS A 103 31.51 -9.38 -19.04
N GLU A 104 32.51 -8.95 -19.82
CA GLU A 104 33.92 -9.11 -19.45
C GLU A 104 34.27 -8.38 -18.15
N ASP A 105 33.88 -7.10 -18.03
CA ASP A 105 34.15 -6.33 -16.83
C ASP A 105 33.26 -6.78 -15.65
N ALA A 106 32.01 -7.16 -15.91
CA ALA A 106 31.13 -7.69 -14.85
C ALA A 106 31.74 -8.95 -14.21
N ILE A 107 32.20 -9.89 -15.03
CA ILE A 107 32.89 -11.13 -14.59
C ILE A 107 34.18 -10.77 -13.82
N ARG A 108 34.99 -9.84 -14.34
CA ARG A 108 36.22 -9.40 -13.70
C ARG A 108 35.97 -8.82 -12.32
N PHE A 109 35.01 -7.88 -12.20
CA PHE A 109 34.67 -7.26 -10.93
C PHE A 109 34.16 -8.28 -9.93
N ALA A 110 33.24 -9.15 -10.34
CA ALA A 110 32.68 -10.16 -9.45
C ALA A 110 33.74 -11.14 -8.96
N TRP A 111 34.55 -11.67 -9.87
CA TRP A 111 35.60 -12.63 -9.52
C TRP A 111 36.67 -12.03 -8.60
N THR A 112 37.13 -10.81 -8.92
CA THR A 112 38.11 -10.12 -8.07
C THR A 112 37.57 -9.85 -6.69
N PHE A 113 36.32 -9.35 -6.58
CA PHE A 113 35.72 -9.07 -5.29
C PHE A 113 35.64 -10.31 -4.39
N ILE A 114 35.12 -11.44 -4.90
CA ILE A 114 34.95 -12.65 -4.07
C ILE A 114 36.27 -13.37 -3.77
N THR A 115 37.26 -13.29 -4.68
CA THR A 115 38.52 -14.07 -4.50
C THR A 115 39.66 -13.27 -3.86
N GLU A 116 39.67 -11.94 -4.01
CA GLU A 116 40.73 -11.07 -3.51
C GLU A 116 40.29 -10.23 -2.30
N ASP A 117 39.09 -9.62 -2.35
CA ASP A 117 38.57 -8.82 -1.23
C ASP A 117 37.97 -9.72 -0.14
N LEU A 118 37.04 -10.63 -0.50
CA LEU A 118 36.42 -11.57 0.45
C LEU A 118 37.29 -12.80 0.69
N LYS A 119 38.27 -13.07 -0.14
CA LYS A 119 39.24 -14.18 -0.04
C LYS A 119 38.60 -15.56 0.00
N LEU A 120 37.53 -15.77 -0.77
CA LEU A 120 36.94 -17.09 -0.88
C LEU A 120 37.85 -18.04 -1.68
N PRO A 121 37.96 -19.32 -1.26
CA PRO A 121 38.82 -20.29 -1.92
C PRO A 121 38.30 -20.64 -3.34
N LYS A 122 39.14 -20.36 -4.34
CA LYS A 122 38.82 -20.55 -5.75
C LYS A 122 38.43 -21.98 -6.12
N ASP A 123 38.95 -22.95 -5.39
CA ASP A 123 38.67 -24.37 -5.58
C ASP A 123 37.27 -24.82 -5.10
N ARG A 124 36.57 -23.96 -4.38
CA ARG A 124 35.16 -24.17 -3.94
C ARG A 124 34.15 -23.39 -4.78
N LEU A 125 34.59 -22.62 -5.78
CA LEU A 125 33.73 -21.82 -6.63
C LEU A 125 33.40 -22.54 -7.95
N TYR A 126 32.12 -22.53 -8.29
CA TYR A 126 31.56 -23.11 -9.50
C TYR A 126 30.71 -22.07 -10.22
N ILE A 127 30.59 -22.16 -11.53
CA ILE A 127 29.88 -21.19 -12.35
C ILE A 127 28.76 -21.90 -13.11
N THR A 128 27.60 -21.26 -13.22
CA THR A 128 26.58 -21.63 -14.19
C THR A 128 26.43 -20.54 -15.23
N VAL A 129 26.16 -20.92 -16.48
CA VAL A 129 25.91 -20.00 -17.58
C VAL A 129 24.69 -20.46 -18.38
N TYR A 130 24.01 -19.54 -19.03
CA TYR A 130 22.93 -19.91 -19.95
C TYR A 130 23.48 -20.80 -21.08
N LYS A 131 22.72 -21.84 -21.39
CA LYS A 131 23.17 -22.92 -22.34
C LYS A 131 23.69 -22.42 -23.69
N ASP A 132 23.09 -21.33 -24.19
CA ASP A 132 23.39 -20.73 -25.50
C ASP A 132 24.31 -19.51 -25.40
N ASP A 133 24.87 -19.20 -24.22
CA ASP A 133 25.78 -18.07 -23.97
C ASP A 133 27.25 -18.54 -24.00
N ASP A 134 27.74 -18.80 -25.24
CA ASP A 134 29.15 -19.22 -25.47
C ASP A 134 30.15 -18.12 -25.05
N GLU A 135 29.79 -16.84 -25.22
CA GLU A 135 30.64 -15.71 -24.86
C GLU A 135 30.89 -15.69 -23.33
N ALA A 136 29.84 -15.88 -22.51
CA ALA A 136 30.02 -15.95 -21.06
C ALA A 136 30.86 -17.15 -20.65
N PHE A 137 30.66 -18.31 -21.30
CA PHE A 137 31.45 -19.50 -21.01
C PHE A 137 32.96 -19.31 -21.30
N GLU A 138 33.31 -18.67 -22.40
CA GLU A 138 34.69 -18.33 -22.76
C GLU A 138 35.31 -17.26 -21.85
N LEU A 139 34.52 -16.23 -21.51
CA LEU A 139 34.96 -15.15 -20.63
C LEU A 139 35.28 -15.65 -19.20
N TRP A 140 34.50 -16.56 -18.65
CA TRP A 140 34.81 -17.14 -17.35
C TRP A 140 36.13 -17.90 -17.33
N GLN A 141 36.51 -18.56 -18.44
CA GLN A 141 37.82 -19.21 -18.56
C GLN A 141 38.95 -18.17 -18.75
N LYS A 142 38.75 -17.20 -19.65
CA LYS A 142 39.78 -16.23 -20.03
C LYS A 142 40.07 -15.20 -18.95
N VAL A 143 39.00 -14.65 -18.33
CA VAL A 143 39.09 -13.52 -17.38
C VAL A 143 39.28 -14.01 -15.95
N ALA A 144 38.51 -15.03 -15.54
CA ALA A 144 38.51 -15.56 -14.18
C ALA A 144 39.43 -16.78 -13.98
N GLY A 145 39.89 -17.40 -15.07
CA GLY A 145 40.73 -18.60 -15.01
C GLY A 145 39.99 -19.83 -14.46
N VAL A 146 38.67 -19.86 -14.58
CA VAL A 146 37.86 -21.00 -14.11
C VAL A 146 38.03 -22.17 -15.09
N ALA A 147 38.34 -23.35 -14.57
CA ALA A 147 38.49 -24.56 -15.35
C ALA A 147 37.14 -24.97 -16.00
N PRO A 148 37.12 -25.43 -17.28
CA PRO A 148 35.88 -25.73 -17.99
C PRO A 148 34.94 -26.71 -17.29
N GLU A 149 35.49 -27.67 -16.54
CA GLU A 149 34.75 -28.67 -15.76
C GLU A 149 34.00 -28.08 -14.55
N ARG A 150 34.26 -26.82 -14.22
CA ARG A 150 33.55 -26.08 -13.16
C ARG A 150 32.54 -25.07 -13.71
N ILE A 151 32.33 -25.02 -15.02
CA ILE A 151 31.36 -24.17 -15.69
C ILE A 151 30.25 -25.03 -16.25
N PHE A 152 29.04 -24.89 -15.75
CA PHE A 152 27.86 -25.67 -16.10
C PHE A 152 26.92 -24.86 -16.99
N ARG A 153 26.43 -25.48 -18.08
CA ARG A 153 25.44 -24.87 -18.96
C ARG A 153 24.06 -25.31 -18.56
N LEU A 154 23.21 -24.36 -18.14
CA LEU A 154 21.85 -24.64 -17.71
C LEU A 154 20.82 -23.94 -18.62
N GLY A 155 19.56 -24.36 -18.50
CA GLY A 155 18.45 -23.86 -19.32
C GLY A 155 17.89 -22.53 -18.88
N GLU A 156 16.78 -22.17 -19.53
CA GLU A 156 16.07 -20.91 -19.28
C GLU A 156 15.52 -20.79 -17.84
N LYS A 157 15.16 -21.91 -17.23
CA LYS A 157 14.66 -21.94 -15.86
C LYS A 157 15.70 -21.44 -14.84
N ASP A 158 16.98 -21.75 -15.08
CA ASP A 158 18.05 -21.53 -14.10
C ASP A 158 18.93 -20.32 -14.48
N ASN A 159 19.30 -20.15 -15.77
CA ASN A 159 20.23 -19.11 -16.20
C ASN A 159 19.65 -18.09 -17.21
N PHE A 160 18.34 -17.83 -17.14
CA PHE A 160 17.71 -16.70 -17.82
C PHE A 160 16.83 -15.93 -16.83
N TRP A 161 17.24 -14.73 -16.50
CA TRP A 161 16.53 -13.91 -15.50
C TRP A 161 15.52 -12.97 -16.16
N SER A 162 14.36 -12.83 -15.55
CA SER A 162 13.33 -11.85 -15.88
C SER A 162 12.74 -11.24 -14.61
N MET A 163 12.48 -9.93 -14.62
CA MET A 163 11.94 -9.19 -13.48
C MET A 163 10.54 -9.67 -13.08
N GLY A 164 9.73 -10.02 -14.07
CA GLY A 164 8.35 -10.48 -13.93
C GLY A 164 7.79 -10.92 -15.28
N ASP A 165 6.50 -10.72 -15.49
CA ASP A 165 5.84 -11.03 -16.76
C ASP A 165 6.23 -10.04 -17.86
N THR A 166 6.70 -8.83 -17.48
CA THR A 166 7.16 -7.78 -18.40
C THR A 166 8.37 -7.06 -17.83
N GLY A 167 9.20 -6.49 -18.70
CA GLY A 167 10.35 -5.66 -18.34
C GLY A 167 11.70 -6.24 -18.77
N PRO A 168 12.82 -5.63 -18.34
CA PRO A 168 14.16 -6.05 -18.71
C PRO A 168 14.44 -7.51 -18.33
N CYS A 169 15.13 -8.22 -19.23
CA CYS A 169 15.50 -9.62 -19.03
C CYS A 169 16.76 -9.96 -19.84
N GLY A 170 17.36 -11.10 -19.51
CA GLY A 170 18.53 -11.59 -20.25
C GLY A 170 19.12 -12.86 -19.67
N PRO A 171 20.07 -13.49 -20.39
CA PRO A 171 20.84 -14.61 -19.88
C PRO A 171 21.66 -14.18 -18.67
N CYS A 172 21.95 -15.11 -17.77
CA CYS A 172 22.74 -14.81 -16.58
C CYS A 172 23.81 -15.87 -16.32
N SER A 173 24.81 -15.48 -15.56
CA SER A 173 25.80 -16.37 -14.95
C SER A 173 25.68 -16.31 -13.44
N GLU A 174 25.69 -17.47 -12.80
CA GLU A 174 25.66 -17.54 -11.33
C GLU A 174 26.96 -18.08 -10.79
N ILE A 175 27.39 -17.53 -9.66
CA ILE A 175 28.53 -18.03 -8.90
C ILE A 175 28.00 -18.85 -7.73
N HIS A 176 28.40 -20.10 -7.67
CA HIS A 176 28.03 -21.05 -6.63
C HIS A 176 29.23 -21.39 -5.74
N PHE A 177 28.97 -21.55 -4.46
CA PHE A 177 29.97 -21.98 -3.48
C PHE A 177 29.65 -23.40 -3.01
N ASP A 178 30.62 -24.34 -3.14
CA ASP A 178 30.48 -25.71 -2.61
C ASP A 178 30.70 -25.70 -1.09
N GLN A 179 29.64 -25.92 -0.34
CA GLN A 179 29.63 -25.93 1.12
C GLN A 179 30.26 -27.20 1.70
N GLY A 180 30.57 -28.20 0.87
CA GLY A 180 31.27 -29.42 1.25
C GLY A 180 30.52 -30.69 0.87
N ALA A 181 31.27 -31.75 0.65
CA ALA A 181 30.75 -33.06 0.23
C ALA A 181 29.82 -33.72 1.26
N ASP A 182 29.97 -33.37 2.53
CA ASP A 182 29.11 -33.83 3.64
C ASP A 182 27.69 -33.23 3.61
N MET A 183 27.46 -32.20 2.78
CA MET A 183 26.14 -31.67 2.53
C MET A 183 25.42 -32.26 1.30
N ALA A 184 26.02 -33.28 0.66
CA ALA A 184 25.40 -33.88 -0.50
C ALA A 184 24.09 -34.60 -0.13
N CYS A 185 23.02 -34.34 -0.90
CA CYS A 185 21.72 -34.97 -0.70
C CYS A 185 21.63 -36.43 -1.19
N GLY A 186 22.65 -36.90 -1.87
CA GLY A 186 22.75 -38.28 -2.41
C GLY A 186 23.89 -38.44 -3.39
N PRO A 187 24.05 -39.64 -3.99
CA PRO A 187 25.15 -39.95 -4.91
C PRO A 187 25.18 -39.08 -6.16
N ASP A 188 24.03 -38.66 -6.64
CA ASP A 188 23.87 -37.80 -7.83
C ASP A 188 23.82 -36.30 -7.53
N CYS A 189 24.23 -35.91 -6.31
CA CYS A 189 24.23 -34.50 -5.91
C CYS A 189 25.18 -33.67 -6.77
N GLY A 190 24.65 -32.61 -7.39
CA GLY A 190 25.43 -31.73 -8.26
C GLY A 190 24.62 -30.56 -8.82
N ILE A 191 25.32 -29.58 -9.37
CA ILE A 191 24.73 -28.41 -10.00
C ILE A 191 23.84 -28.84 -11.18
N GLY A 192 22.60 -28.31 -11.23
CA GLY A 192 21.60 -28.69 -12.26
C GLY A 192 20.98 -30.07 -12.09
N LYS A 193 21.34 -30.83 -11.02
CA LYS A 193 20.79 -32.15 -10.72
C LYS A 193 19.91 -32.20 -9.48
N CYS A 194 20.11 -31.30 -8.54
CA CYS A 194 19.32 -31.17 -7.31
C CYS A 194 19.32 -29.73 -6.79
N ASP A 195 18.32 -29.41 -5.96
CA ASP A 195 18.15 -28.09 -5.36
C ASP A 195 18.63 -28.04 -3.89
N CYS A 196 19.57 -28.94 -3.49
CA CYS A 196 20.09 -28.96 -2.12
C CYS A 196 21.07 -27.80 -1.87
N ASP A 197 21.32 -27.52 -0.59
CA ASP A 197 22.15 -26.38 -0.16
C ASP A 197 23.66 -26.59 -0.33
N ARG A 198 24.12 -27.71 -0.91
CA ARG A 198 25.56 -27.95 -1.09
C ARG A 198 26.23 -26.92 -2.00
N PHE A 199 25.66 -26.70 -3.19
CA PHE A 199 26.14 -25.69 -4.15
C PHE A 199 25.29 -24.44 -4.00
N LEU A 200 25.65 -23.59 -3.05
CA LEU A 200 24.90 -22.38 -2.74
C LEU A 200 25.18 -21.28 -3.77
N GLU A 201 24.17 -20.84 -4.51
CA GLU A 201 24.24 -19.62 -5.31
C GLU A 201 24.50 -18.43 -4.41
N ILE A 202 25.63 -17.73 -4.63
CA ILE A 202 26.04 -16.57 -3.85
C ILE A 202 25.91 -15.26 -4.61
N TRP A 203 26.01 -15.28 -5.96
CA TRP A 203 25.91 -14.08 -6.80
C TRP A 203 25.36 -14.41 -8.17
N ASN A 204 24.39 -13.64 -8.65
CA ASN A 204 23.84 -13.72 -10.00
C ASN A 204 24.26 -12.49 -10.81
N LEU A 205 24.84 -12.69 -11.99
CA LEU A 205 25.25 -11.66 -12.94
C LEU A 205 24.32 -11.74 -14.14
N VAL A 206 23.40 -10.80 -14.27
CA VAL A 206 22.42 -10.74 -15.36
C VAL A 206 22.92 -9.84 -16.47
N PHE A 207 22.97 -10.38 -17.68
CA PHE A 207 23.35 -9.70 -18.91
C PHE A 207 22.10 -9.19 -19.60
N MET A 208 21.61 -8.02 -19.18
CA MET A 208 20.37 -7.40 -19.64
C MET A 208 20.49 -7.03 -21.11
N GLN A 209 19.77 -7.75 -21.98
CA GLN A 209 19.81 -7.59 -23.43
C GLN A 209 18.44 -7.35 -24.03
N PHE A 210 17.37 -7.76 -23.36
CA PHE A 210 16.01 -7.74 -23.88
C PHE A 210 15.03 -7.09 -22.91
N GLU A 211 13.92 -6.61 -23.48
CA GLU A 211 12.69 -6.25 -22.77
C GLU A 211 11.60 -7.23 -23.15
N GLN A 212 10.99 -7.89 -22.18
CA GLN A 212 9.83 -8.76 -22.37
C GLN A 212 8.57 -7.92 -22.35
N LEU A 213 7.77 -8.01 -23.42
CA LEU A 213 6.51 -7.31 -23.60
C LEU A 213 5.31 -8.09 -23.03
N PRO A 214 4.12 -7.46 -22.87
CA PRO A 214 2.93 -8.14 -22.32
C PRO A 214 2.43 -9.34 -23.12
N ASP A 215 2.76 -9.41 -24.41
CA ASP A 215 2.45 -10.55 -25.28
C ASP A 215 3.45 -11.71 -25.18
N GLY A 216 4.47 -11.57 -24.32
CA GLY A 216 5.55 -12.53 -24.12
C GLY A 216 6.69 -12.42 -25.13
N SER A 217 6.61 -11.55 -26.13
CA SER A 217 7.69 -11.28 -27.07
C SER A 217 8.84 -10.54 -26.39
N ARG A 218 10.08 -10.69 -26.93
CA ARG A 218 11.28 -10.06 -26.43
C ARG A 218 11.86 -9.14 -27.49
N VAL A 219 12.07 -7.88 -27.13
CA VAL A 219 12.73 -6.88 -27.98
C VAL A 219 14.09 -6.50 -27.42
N PRO A 220 15.11 -6.18 -28.23
CA PRO A 220 16.39 -5.75 -27.71
C PRO A 220 16.26 -4.45 -26.90
N LEU A 221 16.99 -4.36 -25.78
CA LEU A 221 17.16 -3.12 -25.04
C LEU A 221 17.95 -2.10 -25.87
N PRO A 222 17.78 -0.80 -25.62
CA PRO A 222 18.53 0.26 -26.31
C PRO A 222 20.06 0.10 -26.21
N ARG A 223 20.53 -0.46 -25.11
CA ARG A 223 21.94 -0.79 -24.86
C ARG A 223 22.06 -2.05 -24.01
N PRO A 224 22.96 -2.98 -24.31
CA PRO A 224 23.31 -4.07 -23.41
C PRO A 224 23.77 -3.50 -22.07
N SER A 225 23.25 -4.03 -20.99
CA SER A 225 23.42 -3.49 -19.64
C SER A 225 23.71 -4.60 -18.64
N ILE A 226 24.22 -4.26 -17.46
CA ILE A 226 24.52 -5.20 -16.40
C ILE A 226 23.63 -4.92 -15.20
N ASP A 227 23.02 -5.98 -14.69
CA ASP A 227 22.40 -6.07 -13.38
C ASP A 227 23.04 -7.21 -12.62
N THR A 228 23.39 -7.02 -11.35
CA THR A 228 23.86 -8.12 -10.51
C THR A 228 23.16 -8.14 -9.16
N GLY A 229 23.01 -9.32 -8.59
CA GLY A 229 22.39 -9.51 -7.29
C GLY A 229 23.13 -10.53 -6.44
N MET A 230 23.74 -10.07 -5.32
CA MET A 230 24.36 -10.90 -4.31
C MET A 230 23.60 -10.76 -2.98
N GLY A 231 23.01 -11.85 -2.48
CA GLY A 231 22.32 -11.81 -1.19
C GLY A 231 23.30 -11.61 -0.04
N LEU A 232 23.16 -10.51 0.73
CA LEU A 232 24.06 -10.22 1.85
C LEU A 232 24.07 -11.36 2.87
N GLU A 233 22.92 -11.90 3.20
CA GLU A 233 22.77 -12.98 4.17
C GLU A 233 23.49 -14.26 3.73
N ARG A 234 23.44 -14.58 2.43
CA ARG A 234 24.12 -15.76 1.86
C ARG A 234 25.62 -15.59 1.88
N ILE A 235 26.13 -14.47 1.35
CA ILE A 235 27.58 -14.24 1.32
C ILE A 235 28.17 -14.08 2.72
N ALA A 236 27.43 -13.50 3.66
CA ALA A 236 27.84 -13.43 5.06
C ALA A 236 27.99 -14.86 5.66
N GLY A 237 27.03 -15.75 5.40
CA GLY A 237 27.10 -17.14 5.83
C GLY A 237 28.35 -17.85 5.31
N VAL A 238 28.67 -17.68 4.03
CA VAL A 238 29.90 -18.27 3.43
C VAL A 238 31.17 -17.68 4.03
N CYS A 239 31.25 -16.34 4.17
CA CYS A 239 32.44 -15.68 4.77
C CYS A 239 32.65 -16.03 6.25
N GLN A 240 31.56 -16.31 6.96
CA GLN A 240 31.59 -16.69 8.38
C GLN A 240 31.74 -18.22 8.60
N GLY A 241 31.68 -19.00 7.51
CA GLY A 241 31.83 -20.46 7.55
C GLY A 241 30.65 -21.15 8.22
N VAL A 242 29.47 -20.56 8.22
CA VAL A 242 28.24 -21.16 8.76
C VAL A 242 27.36 -21.68 7.62
N ARG A 243 26.55 -22.73 7.90
CA ARG A 243 25.75 -23.43 6.89
C ARG A 243 24.32 -22.90 6.76
N SER A 244 23.91 -22.05 7.68
CA SER A 244 22.60 -21.41 7.66
C SER A 244 22.78 -19.91 7.79
N ASN A 245 22.05 -19.15 6.99
CA ASN A 245 22.00 -17.69 7.11
C ASN A 245 21.56 -17.25 8.52
N TYR A 246 20.73 -18.06 9.19
CA TYR A 246 20.29 -17.81 10.56
C TYR A 246 21.40 -17.93 11.60
N ASP A 247 22.53 -18.53 11.25
CA ASP A 247 23.70 -18.67 12.13
C ASP A 247 24.73 -17.54 11.94
N THR A 248 24.46 -16.58 11.00
CA THR A 248 25.29 -15.40 10.81
C THR A 248 25.18 -14.42 11.98
N ASP A 249 26.18 -13.57 12.12
CA ASP A 249 26.21 -12.50 13.13
C ASP A 249 24.93 -11.64 13.08
N LEU A 250 24.45 -11.30 11.88
CA LEU A 250 23.23 -10.49 11.67
C LEU A 250 22.00 -11.18 12.28
N PHE A 251 21.77 -12.46 12.01
CA PHE A 251 20.59 -13.15 12.52
C PHE A 251 20.72 -13.57 13.98
N GLN A 252 21.92 -13.91 14.43
CA GLN A 252 22.14 -14.36 15.81
C GLN A 252 21.81 -13.26 16.84
N ILE A 253 21.98 -11.99 16.51
CA ILE A 253 21.54 -10.88 17.37
C ILE A 253 20.04 -10.94 17.63
N PHE A 254 19.23 -11.16 16.61
CA PHE A 254 17.78 -11.24 16.74
C PHE A 254 17.33 -12.56 17.39
N ILE A 255 17.91 -13.68 16.99
CA ILE A 255 17.59 -15.00 17.52
C ILE A 255 17.89 -15.07 19.03
N ASN A 256 19.07 -14.61 19.45
CA ASN A 256 19.44 -14.61 20.87
C ASN A 256 18.57 -13.66 21.70
N TYR A 257 18.25 -12.46 21.17
CA TYR A 257 17.34 -11.53 21.82
C TYR A 257 15.94 -12.15 22.03
N MET A 258 15.44 -12.85 21.00
CA MET A 258 14.15 -13.53 21.10
C MET A 258 14.17 -14.74 22.01
N ALA A 259 15.26 -15.52 21.99
CA ALA A 259 15.44 -16.65 22.88
C ALA A 259 15.44 -16.22 24.35
N GLU A 260 16.10 -15.09 24.65
CA GLU A 260 16.09 -14.48 26.00
C GLU A 260 14.67 -14.04 26.41
N LEU A 261 13.94 -13.34 25.53
CA LEU A 261 12.56 -12.91 25.80
C LEU A 261 11.59 -14.09 26.03
N ALA A 262 11.79 -15.20 25.31
CA ALA A 262 10.96 -16.39 25.40
C ALA A 262 11.42 -17.36 26.51
N GLY A 263 12.58 -17.15 27.13
CA GLY A 263 13.15 -18.05 28.12
C GLY A 263 13.55 -19.42 27.56
N VAL A 264 13.93 -19.49 26.28
CA VAL A 264 14.35 -20.73 25.57
C VAL A 264 15.80 -20.60 25.09
N ARG A 265 16.39 -21.70 24.65
CA ARG A 265 17.71 -21.69 24.02
C ARG A 265 17.64 -22.14 22.57
N TYR A 266 18.35 -21.43 21.70
CA TYR A 266 18.49 -21.80 20.30
C TYR A 266 19.31 -23.10 20.21
N ARG A 267 18.88 -24.03 19.35
CA ARG A 267 19.45 -25.37 19.12
C ARG A 267 19.14 -26.44 20.22
N ASP A 268 18.26 -26.13 21.16
CA ASP A 268 17.78 -27.14 22.12
C ASP A 268 16.56 -27.91 21.60
N ASN A 269 15.73 -27.30 20.78
CA ASN A 269 14.48 -27.86 20.26
C ASN A 269 14.19 -27.36 18.84
N ALA A 270 13.96 -28.27 17.91
CA ALA A 270 13.75 -27.95 16.49
C ALA A 270 12.54 -27.05 16.22
N ASP A 271 11.45 -27.22 16.99
CA ASP A 271 10.25 -26.36 16.86
C ASP A 271 10.54 -24.94 17.35
N ASN A 272 11.23 -24.80 18.48
CA ASN A 272 11.66 -23.50 19.00
C ASN A 272 12.66 -22.83 18.04
N ASP A 273 13.57 -23.59 17.45
CA ASP A 273 14.53 -23.07 16.47
C ASP A 273 13.82 -22.51 15.25
N THR A 274 12.83 -23.24 14.73
CA THR A 274 11.99 -22.78 13.62
C THR A 274 11.24 -21.50 14.00
N ALA A 275 10.66 -21.47 15.20
CA ALA A 275 9.93 -20.30 15.70
C ALA A 275 10.85 -19.06 15.82
N LEU A 276 12.02 -19.22 16.42
CA LEU A 276 13.00 -18.14 16.58
C LEU A 276 13.48 -17.61 15.22
N ARG A 277 13.74 -18.49 14.24
CA ARG A 277 14.14 -18.10 12.88
C ARG A 277 13.04 -17.33 12.16
N VAL A 278 11.78 -17.82 12.23
CA VAL A 278 10.62 -17.13 11.64
C VAL A 278 10.44 -15.75 12.26
N ILE A 279 10.50 -15.63 13.58
CA ILE A 279 10.33 -14.35 14.26
C ILE A 279 11.46 -13.38 13.90
N ALA A 280 12.71 -13.85 13.86
CA ALA A 280 13.87 -13.02 13.49
C ALA A 280 13.74 -12.48 12.06
N ASP A 281 13.38 -13.34 11.10
CA ASP A 281 13.14 -12.95 9.71
C ASP A 281 11.97 -11.94 9.59
N HIS A 282 10.81 -12.31 10.13
CA HIS A 282 9.61 -11.49 10.01
C HIS A 282 9.72 -10.15 10.74
N SER A 283 10.47 -10.07 11.85
CA SER A 283 10.71 -8.81 12.54
C SER A 283 11.45 -7.80 11.65
N ARG A 284 12.41 -8.24 10.84
CA ARG A 284 13.07 -7.39 9.85
C ARG A 284 12.06 -6.92 8.80
N ALA A 285 11.30 -7.85 8.20
CA ALA A 285 10.29 -7.52 7.20
C ALA A 285 9.26 -6.51 7.75
N ILE A 286 8.70 -6.75 8.95
CA ILE A 286 7.72 -5.88 9.62
C ILE A 286 8.30 -4.48 9.81
N ALA A 287 9.52 -4.38 10.35
CA ALA A 287 10.16 -3.10 10.61
C ALA A 287 10.31 -2.26 9.34
N PHE A 288 10.85 -2.85 8.27
CA PHE A 288 11.04 -2.13 7.01
C PHE A 288 9.74 -1.81 6.27
N MET A 289 8.75 -2.70 6.31
CA MET A 289 7.44 -2.44 5.71
C MET A 289 6.75 -1.24 6.38
N ILE A 290 6.77 -1.16 7.72
CA ILE A 290 6.17 -0.04 8.45
C ILE A 290 6.99 1.23 8.24
N ALA A 291 8.32 1.15 8.21
CA ALA A 291 9.19 2.29 7.92
C ALA A 291 8.91 2.88 6.52
N ASP A 292 8.56 2.04 5.54
CA ASP A 292 8.16 2.48 4.20
C ASP A 292 6.69 2.92 4.10
N GLY A 293 5.95 2.93 5.23
CA GLY A 293 4.60 3.48 5.34
C GLY A 293 3.47 2.49 5.04
N ILE A 294 3.77 1.18 5.08
CA ILE A 294 2.75 0.14 4.95
C ILE A 294 2.09 -0.08 6.31
N LEU A 295 0.76 -0.12 6.34
CA LEU A 295 -0.04 -0.41 7.53
C LEU A 295 -0.81 -1.73 7.37
N PRO A 296 -1.06 -2.46 8.47
CA PRO A 296 -1.86 -3.68 8.42
C PRO A 296 -3.26 -3.40 7.86
N SER A 297 -3.66 -4.13 6.81
CA SER A 297 -4.98 -4.02 6.19
C SER A 297 -5.51 -5.38 5.75
N ASN A 298 -6.72 -5.42 5.17
CA ASN A 298 -7.32 -6.66 4.66
C ASN A 298 -6.90 -7.01 3.24
N GLU A 299 -6.26 -6.08 2.52
CA GLU A 299 -5.93 -6.22 1.10
C GLU A 299 -4.52 -5.71 0.78
N GLY A 300 -4.00 -6.14 -0.36
CA GLY A 300 -2.77 -5.64 -0.94
C GLY A 300 -1.55 -5.78 -0.02
N ARG A 301 -0.71 -4.76 -0.01
CA ARG A 301 0.55 -4.73 0.77
C ARG A 301 0.32 -4.82 2.28
N GLY A 302 -0.73 -4.17 2.77
CA GLY A 302 -1.07 -4.19 4.19
C GLY A 302 -1.55 -5.56 4.68
N TYR A 303 -2.18 -6.35 3.82
CA TYR A 303 -2.52 -7.73 4.13
C TYR A 303 -1.26 -8.59 4.35
N VAL A 304 -0.23 -8.40 3.53
CA VAL A 304 1.04 -9.10 3.70
C VAL A 304 1.69 -8.74 5.04
N LEU A 305 1.75 -7.45 5.39
CA LEU A 305 2.26 -7.02 6.69
C LEU A 305 1.48 -7.65 7.85
N ARG A 306 0.15 -7.63 7.78
CA ARG A 306 -0.71 -8.27 8.78
C ARG A 306 -0.42 -9.77 8.90
N ARG A 307 -0.29 -10.46 7.77
CA ARG A 307 0.03 -11.89 7.72
C ARG A 307 1.37 -12.19 8.41
N LEU A 308 2.41 -11.39 8.15
CA LEU A 308 3.73 -11.57 8.79
C LEU A 308 3.67 -11.34 10.31
N ILE A 309 2.98 -10.29 10.77
CA ILE A 309 2.80 -10.02 12.21
C ILE A 309 2.08 -11.20 12.88
N ARG A 310 0.95 -11.65 12.32
CA ARG A 310 0.15 -12.74 12.88
C ARG A 310 0.89 -14.07 12.88
N ARG A 311 1.63 -14.36 11.80
CA ARG A 311 2.46 -15.56 11.71
C ARG A 311 3.57 -15.55 12.77
N ALA A 312 4.32 -14.47 12.89
CA ALA A 312 5.37 -14.33 13.89
C ALA A 312 4.81 -14.39 15.33
N PHE A 313 3.68 -13.70 15.59
CA PHE A 313 3.02 -13.74 16.89
C PHE A 313 2.60 -15.16 17.30
N ARG A 314 2.01 -15.92 16.36
CA ARG A 314 1.66 -17.33 16.62
C ARG A 314 2.88 -18.18 16.98
N PHE A 315 4.01 -18.01 16.31
CA PHE A 315 5.23 -18.73 16.66
C PHE A 315 5.73 -18.39 18.08
N GLY A 316 5.59 -17.15 18.51
CA GLY A 316 5.86 -16.78 19.90
C GLY A 316 4.90 -17.46 20.90
N ARG A 317 3.60 -17.55 20.55
CA ARG A 317 2.60 -18.27 21.35
C ARG A 317 2.95 -19.76 21.49
N LEU A 318 3.48 -20.40 20.44
CA LEU A 318 3.94 -21.78 20.48
C LEU A 318 5.15 -21.99 21.43
N MET A 319 5.98 -20.96 21.62
CA MET A 319 7.07 -20.95 22.60
C MET A 319 6.61 -20.56 24.02
N GLY A 320 5.30 -20.34 24.25
CA GLY A 320 4.73 -20.03 25.55
C GLY A 320 4.62 -18.53 25.87
N MET A 321 4.97 -17.64 24.96
CA MET A 321 4.83 -16.19 25.17
C MET A 321 3.35 -15.78 25.16
N GLN A 322 2.88 -15.11 26.21
CA GLN A 322 1.48 -14.72 26.36
C GLN A 322 1.25 -13.26 25.96
N GLU A 323 2.20 -12.38 26.27
CA GLU A 323 2.11 -10.95 26.05
C GLU A 323 2.62 -10.54 24.65
N PRO A 324 2.21 -9.39 24.10
CA PRO A 324 2.79 -8.82 22.89
C PRO A 324 4.31 -8.65 23.03
N PHE A 325 5.06 -9.04 22.01
CA PHE A 325 6.52 -9.02 22.03
C PHE A 325 7.15 -8.55 20.70
N LEU A 326 6.45 -8.67 19.56
CA LEU A 326 7.02 -8.34 18.25
C LEU A 326 7.40 -6.87 18.13
N TYR A 327 6.68 -5.97 18.82
CA TYR A 327 7.06 -4.57 18.86
C TYR A 327 8.47 -4.37 19.46
N LYS A 328 8.87 -5.21 20.44
CA LYS A 328 10.23 -5.18 21.02
C LYS A 328 11.28 -5.67 20.00
N THR A 329 10.94 -6.72 19.23
CA THR A 329 11.84 -7.23 18.19
C THR A 329 11.97 -6.28 17.02
N ALA A 330 10.88 -5.59 16.64
CA ALA A 330 10.93 -4.52 15.64
C ALA A 330 11.83 -3.36 16.09
N LEU A 331 11.77 -2.96 17.37
CA LEU A 331 12.70 -1.96 17.94
C LEU A 331 14.14 -2.48 17.96
N LYS A 332 14.36 -3.78 18.16
CA LYS A 332 15.71 -4.38 18.05
C LYS A 332 16.25 -4.28 16.62
N VAL A 333 15.39 -4.39 15.60
CA VAL A 333 15.80 -4.15 14.21
C VAL A 333 16.22 -2.68 13.99
N VAL A 334 15.50 -1.72 14.59
CA VAL A 334 15.88 -0.30 14.56
C VAL A 334 17.26 -0.08 15.20
N GLU A 335 17.54 -0.73 16.34
CA GLU A 335 18.84 -0.64 17.02
C GLU A 335 19.97 -1.16 16.13
N VAL A 336 19.79 -2.34 15.50
CA VAL A 336 20.85 -3.04 14.77
C VAL A 336 21.07 -2.47 13.36
N MET A 337 19.98 -2.11 12.65
CA MET A 337 20.03 -1.73 11.24
C MET A 337 19.79 -0.24 10.99
N GLY A 338 19.43 0.53 12.01
CA GLY A 338 19.05 1.94 11.87
C GLY A 338 20.22 2.90 11.59
N GLU A 339 21.46 2.44 11.56
CA GLU A 339 22.60 3.22 11.09
C GLU A 339 22.66 3.23 9.57
N ASP A 340 22.52 2.08 8.95
CA ASP A 340 22.51 1.92 7.49
C ASP A 340 21.16 2.36 6.87
N TYR A 341 20.06 2.31 7.65
CA TYR A 341 18.69 2.65 7.23
C TYR A 341 18.05 3.66 8.20
N PRO A 342 18.37 4.96 8.08
CA PRO A 342 17.92 6.01 9.01
C PRO A 342 16.40 6.13 9.15
N GLU A 343 15.65 5.74 8.11
CA GLU A 343 14.18 5.72 8.12
C GLU A 343 13.60 4.82 9.22
N LEU A 344 14.31 3.80 9.66
CA LEU A 344 13.92 2.96 10.80
C LEU A 344 13.89 3.76 12.10
N ARG A 345 14.95 4.56 12.35
CA ARG A 345 15.04 5.40 13.56
C ARG A 345 13.96 6.49 13.58
N ALA A 346 13.73 7.11 12.43
CA ALA A 346 12.73 8.17 12.28
C ALA A 346 11.30 7.72 12.61
N ARG A 347 11.01 6.41 12.52
CA ARG A 347 9.67 5.84 12.73
C ARG A 347 9.58 4.80 13.85
N ALA A 348 10.58 4.74 14.73
CA ALA A 348 10.66 3.70 15.76
C ALA A 348 9.42 3.60 16.65
N ASP A 349 8.95 4.73 17.23
CA ASP A 349 7.78 4.77 18.12
C ASP A 349 6.50 4.40 17.37
N PHE A 350 6.35 4.88 16.14
CA PHE A 350 5.22 4.55 15.30
C PHE A 350 5.19 3.06 14.96
N MET A 351 6.34 2.50 14.61
CA MET A 351 6.50 1.06 14.31
C MET A 351 6.14 0.20 15.52
N ALA A 352 6.62 0.56 16.71
CA ALA A 352 6.29 -0.15 17.94
C ALA A 352 4.78 -0.14 18.21
N ARG A 353 4.11 1.01 18.05
CA ARG A 353 2.67 1.16 18.24
C ARG A 353 1.88 0.32 17.25
N VAL A 354 2.17 0.43 15.94
CA VAL A 354 1.48 -0.34 14.89
C VAL A 354 1.59 -1.84 15.12
N THR A 355 2.81 -2.31 15.42
CA THR A 355 3.06 -3.73 15.65
C THR A 355 2.30 -4.23 16.87
N ARG A 356 2.39 -3.52 17.99
CA ARG A 356 1.73 -3.89 19.24
C ARG A 356 0.20 -3.92 19.12
N GLU A 357 -0.41 -2.95 18.47
CA GLU A 357 -1.86 -2.91 18.29
C GLU A 357 -2.38 -4.09 17.43
N GLU A 358 -1.64 -4.49 16.37
CA GLU A 358 -2.03 -5.65 15.58
C GLU A 358 -1.81 -6.97 16.35
N GLU A 359 -0.78 -7.06 17.20
CA GLU A 359 -0.57 -8.20 18.13
C GLU A 359 -1.74 -8.33 19.11
N GLU A 360 -2.10 -7.25 19.79
CA GLU A 360 -3.21 -7.21 20.78
C GLU A 360 -4.55 -7.57 20.12
N ARG A 361 -4.81 -7.03 18.94
CA ARG A 361 -6.02 -7.35 18.15
C ARG A 361 -6.07 -8.82 17.76
N PHE A 362 -4.97 -9.39 17.30
CA PHE A 362 -4.92 -10.80 16.92
C PHE A 362 -4.97 -11.71 18.13
N SER A 363 -4.30 -11.36 19.23
CA SER A 363 -4.36 -12.11 20.49
C SER A 363 -5.80 -12.31 20.97
N SER A 364 -6.66 -11.30 20.85
CA SER A 364 -8.06 -11.38 21.27
C SER A 364 -8.91 -12.41 20.49
N THR A 365 -8.49 -12.79 19.30
CA THR A 365 -9.20 -13.73 18.42
C THR A 365 -8.49 -15.06 18.23
N LEU A 366 -7.18 -15.14 18.57
CA LEU A 366 -6.34 -16.30 18.30
C LEU A 366 -6.85 -17.57 18.99
N ASP A 367 -7.11 -17.51 20.29
CA ASP A 367 -7.50 -18.69 21.08
C ASP A 367 -8.86 -19.26 20.58
N LYS A 368 -9.80 -18.38 20.26
CA LYS A 368 -11.11 -18.80 19.71
C LYS A 368 -10.99 -19.44 18.32
N GLY A 369 -10.14 -18.87 17.46
CA GLY A 369 -9.90 -19.41 16.13
C GLY A 369 -9.17 -20.74 16.17
N LEU A 370 -8.21 -20.92 17.07
CA LEU A 370 -7.54 -22.21 17.28
C LEU A 370 -8.51 -23.27 17.78
N SER A 371 -9.34 -22.97 18.80
CA SER A 371 -10.35 -23.92 19.29
C SER A 371 -11.32 -24.34 18.19
N MET A 372 -11.82 -23.40 17.38
CA MET A 372 -12.68 -23.70 16.24
C MET A 372 -12.01 -24.62 15.20
N LEU A 373 -10.72 -24.37 14.91
CA LEU A 373 -9.94 -25.19 13.96
C LEU A 373 -9.71 -26.61 14.52
N GLU A 374 -9.42 -26.73 15.81
CA GLU A 374 -9.23 -28.01 16.50
C GLU A 374 -10.53 -28.82 16.52
N GLU A 375 -11.65 -28.21 16.88
CA GLU A 375 -13.00 -28.85 16.86
C GLU A 375 -13.36 -29.36 15.45
N GLU A 376 -13.07 -28.59 14.39
CA GLU A 376 -13.30 -29.01 13.01
C GLU A 376 -12.41 -30.20 12.62
N MET A 377 -11.12 -30.16 12.98
CA MET A 377 -10.21 -31.26 12.70
C MET A 377 -10.60 -32.55 13.44
N ASP A 378 -11.09 -32.44 14.67
CA ASP A 378 -11.59 -33.60 15.44
C ASP A 378 -12.84 -34.19 14.77
N ALA A 379 -13.80 -33.35 14.37
CA ALA A 379 -14.97 -33.76 13.65
C ALA A 379 -14.66 -34.41 12.29
N LEU A 380 -13.64 -33.93 11.59
CA LEU A 380 -13.17 -34.51 10.32
C LEU A 380 -12.47 -35.86 10.56
N ALA A 381 -11.67 -35.98 11.64
CA ALA A 381 -11.01 -37.22 12.02
C ALA A 381 -12.03 -38.34 12.31
N ASP A 382 -13.12 -38.00 13.02
CA ASP A 382 -14.21 -38.95 13.32
C ASP A 382 -14.91 -39.45 12.04
N ARG A 383 -14.91 -38.64 10.97
CA ARG A 383 -15.46 -39.04 9.65
C ARG A 383 -14.43 -39.69 8.73
N GLY A 384 -13.16 -39.76 9.15
CA GLY A 384 -12.05 -40.28 8.34
C GLY A 384 -11.63 -39.32 7.22
N GLU A 385 -12.01 -38.05 7.30
CA GLU A 385 -11.67 -36.99 6.36
C GLU A 385 -10.42 -36.25 6.84
N LYS A 386 -9.63 -35.68 5.89
CA LYS A 386 -8.39 -34.95 6.19
C LYS A 386 -8.29 -33.61 5.48
N ILE A 387 -9.40 -33.13 4.90
CA ILE A 387 -9.45 -31.85 4.19
C ILE A 387 -10.39 -30.93 4.96
N ILE A 388 -9.85 -29.82 5.47
CA ILE A 388 -10.61 -28.76 6.12
C ILE A 388 -11.41 -28.04 5.04
N PRO A 389 -12.75 -27.91 5.16
CA PRO A 389 -13.57 -27.25 4.15
C PRO A 389 -13.15 -25.80 3.91
N GLY A 390 -13.21 -25.35 2.64
CA GLY A 390 -12.90 -23.97 2.27
C GLY A 390 -13.78 -22.94 2.98
N GLU A 391 -15.04 -23.29 3.30
CA GLU A 391 -15.94 -22.46 4.12
C GLU A 391 -15.40 -22.22 5.52
N THR A 392 -14.94 -23.29 6.20
CA THR A 392 -14.36 -23.20 7.54
C THR A 392 -13.06 -22.36 7.51
N ALA A 393 -12.20 -22.61 6.53
CA ALA A 393 -10.98 -21.82 6.35
C ALA A 393 -11.30 -20.32 6.07
N PHE A 394 -12.33 -20.05 5.26
CA PHE A 394 -12.79 -18.68 4.99
C PHE A 394 -13.38 -18.01 6.25
N LYS A 395 -14.17 -18.72 7.04
CA LYS A 395 -14.71 -18.19 8.31
C LYS A 395 -13.62 -17.86 9.31
N LEU A 396 -12.58 -18.70 9.40
CA LEU A 396 -11.38 -18.43 10.20
C LEU A 396 -10.67 -17.16 9.72
N TYR A 397 -10.57 -16.97 8.41
CA TYR A 397 -9.97 -15.78 7.82
C TYR A 397 -10.82 -14.51 8.07
N ASP A 398 -12.11 -14.55 7.73
CA ASP A 398 -12.98 -13.38 7.72
C ASP A 398 -13.36 -12.90 9.14
N THR A 399 -13.67 -13.85 10.04
CA THR A 399 -14.16 -13.54 11.39
C THR A 399 -13.06 -13.46 12.42
N TYR A 400 -12.09 -14.39 12.37
CA TYR A 400 -11.03 -14.50 13.37
C TYR A 400 -9.68 -13.95 12.88
N GLY A 401 -9.59 -13.62 11.60
CA GLY A 401 -8.40 -13.06 11.01
C GLY A 401 -7.23 -14.04 10.88
N PHE A 402 -7.53 -15.33 10.71
CA PHE A 402 -6.53 -16.37 10.45
C PHE A 402 -6.17 -16.38 8.97
N PRO A 403 -4.96 -15.98 8.58
CA PRO A 403 -4.47 -16.24 7.23
C PRO A 403 -4.45 -17.74 6.92
N LEU A 404 -4.68 -18.09 5.65
CA LEU A 404 -4.76 -19.50 5.22
C LEU A 404 -3.51 -20.32 5.54
N ASP A 405 -2.33 -19.70 5.49
CA ASP A 405 -1.05 -20.33 5.85
C ASP A 405 -0.99 -20.71 7.34
N ILE A 406 -1.60 -19.91 8.23
CA ILE A 406 -1.71 -20.30 9.65
C ILE A 406 -2.63 -21.51 9.81
N VAL A 407 -3.73 -21.57 9.04
CA VAL A 407 -4.63 -22.75 9.05
C VAL A 407 -3.85 -23.98 8.56
N ASN A 408 -3.11 -23.86 7.44
CA ASN A 408 -2.29 -24.96 6.92
C ASN A 408 -1.18 -25.40 7.90
N ASP A 409 -0.46 -24.46 8.50
CA ASP A 409 0.60 -24.76 9.49
C ASP A 409 0.08 -25.53 10.72
N VAL A 410 -1.17 -25.24 11.16
CA VAL A 410 -1.80 -25.98 12.27
C VAL A 410 -2.27 -27.36 11.78
N ALA A 411 -2.91 -27.40 10.62
CA ALA A 411 -3.51 -28.59 10.02
C ALA A 411 -2.43 -29.65 9.69
N GLU A 412 -1.31 -29.26 9.10
CA GLU A 412 -0.23 -30.17 8.70
C GLU A 412 0.37 -30.95 9.88
N LYS A 413 0.46 -30.36 11.07
CA LYS A 413 0.96 -31.01 12.28
C LYS A 413 0.10 -32.23 12.70
N ARG A 414 -1.17 -32.25 12.29
CA ARG A 414 -2.11 -33.32 12.53
C ARG A 414 -2.46 -34.13 11.27
N GLY A 415 -1.77 -33.87 10.16
CA GLY A 415 -1.95 -34.56 8.88
C GLY A 415 -3.20 -34.16 8.10
N PHE A 416 -3.71 -32.93 8.32
CA PHE A 416 -4.81 -32.31 7.57
C PHE A 416 -4.27 -31.31 6.55
N LYS A 417 -5.12 -30.93 5.58
CA LYS A 417 -4.88 -29.82 4.62
C LYS A 417 -6.15 -29.00 4.47
N ALA A 418 -6.03 -27.71 4.17
CA ALA A 418 -7.17 -26.88 3.84
C ALA A 418 -7.54 -27.03 2.34
N ASP A 419 -8.83 -26.91 2.03
CA ASP A 419 -9.35 -26.76 0.67
C ASP A 419 -9.11 -25.31 0.21
N GLU A 420 -7.95 -25.09 -0.42
CA GLU A 420 -7.56 -23.77 -0.93
C GLU A 420 -8.46 -23.30 -2.09
N ALA A 421 -8.96 -24.21 -2.92
CA ALA A 421 -9.83 -23.86 -4.03
C ALA A 421 -11.18 -23.34 -3.52
N GLY A 422 -11.79 -24.04 -2.59
CA GLY A 422 -13.02 -23.61 -1.91
C GLY A 422 -12.83 -22.29 -1.14
N PHE A 423 -11.71 -22.12 -0.43
CA PHE A 423 -11.39 -20.85 0.23
C PHE A 423 -11.33 -19.68 -0.77
N ASN A 424 -10.67 -19.86 -1.90
CA ASN A 424 -10.54 -18.81 -2.92
C ASN A 424 -11.90 -18.46 -3.55
N GLU A 425 -12.79 -19.43 -3.69
CA GLU A 425 -14.15 -19.19 -4.17
C GLU A 425 -14.95 -18.32 -3.20
N TYR A 426 -14.94 -18.62 -1.89
CA TYR A 426 -15.59 -17.79 -0.87
C TYR A 426 -14.98 -16.38 -0.82
N MET A 427 -13.67 -16.23 -0.97
CA MET A 427 -12.99 -14.94 -1.09
C MET A 427 -13.49 -14.15 -2.30
N HIS A 428 -13.66 -14.81 -3.45
CA HIS A 428 -14.18 -14.18 -4.66
C HIS A 428 -15.62 -13.72 -4.49
N GLN A 429 -16.49 -14.55 -3.89
CA GLN A 429 -17.88 -14.20 -3.60
C GLN A 429 -17.97 -13.01 -2.63
N GLN A 430 -17.13 -12.96 -1.59
CA GLN A 430 -17.08 -11.82 -0.67
C GLN A 430 -16.69 -10.54 -1.40
N LYS A 431 -15.64 -10.58 -2.25
CA LYS A 431 -15.23 -9.43 -3.08
C LYS A 431 -16.33 -8.96 -4.00
N GLN A 432 -17.10 -9.88 -4.60
CA GLN A 432 -18.25 -9.54 -5.44
C GLN A 432 -19.35 -8.86 -4.62
N ARG A 433 -19.70 -9.41 -3.43
CA ARG A 433 -20.71 -8.81 -2.53
C ARG A 433 -20.26 -7.43 -2.05
N ALA A 434 -18.99 -7.27 -1.69
CA ALA A 434 -18.42 -5.98 -1.29
C ALA A 434 -18.46 -4.97 -2.46
N ARG A 435 -18.17 -5.41 -3.69
CA ARG A 435 -18.30 -4.57 -4.90
C ARG A 435 -19.75 -4.21 -5.21
N ALA A 436 -20.69 -5.14 -5.06
CA ALA A 436 -22.10 -4.88 -5.28
C ALA A 436 -22.73 -3.98 -4.19
N ALA A 437 -22.26 -4.10 -2.94
CA ALA A 437 -22.65 -3.22 -1.83
C ALA A 437 -21.95 -1.83 -1.90
N TRP A 438 -20.80 -1.77 -2.54
CA TRP A 438 -20.08 -0.52 -2.77
C TRP A 438 -20.71 0.17 -3.98
N LYS A 439 -21.59 1.15 -3.72
CA LYS A 439 -22.01 2.14 -4.70
C LYS A 439 -20.80 3.03 -4.96
N GLY A 440 -19.85 2.52 -5.74
CA GLY A 440 -18.65 3.22 -6.15
C GLY A 440 -19.00 4.49 -6.91
N SER A 441 -18.00 5.30 -7.22
CA SER A 441 -18.12 6.54 -8.00
C SER A 441 -18.78 6.37 -9.39
N GLY A 442 -19.20 5.17 -9.78
CA GLY A 442 -19.88 4.92 -11.06
C GLY A 442 -19.02 5.12 -12.31
N GLU A 443 -17.75 5.51 -12.17
CA GLU A 443 -16.88 5.91 -13.29
C GLU A 443 -16.79 4.86 -14.42
N LYS A 444 -16.72 3.56 -14.07
CA LYS A 444 -16.69 2.50 -15.08
C LYS A 444 -18.02 2.31 -15.81
N ASP A 445 -19.14 2.44 -15.10
CA ASP A 445 -20.48 2.35 -15.70
C ASP A 445 -20.79 3.61 -16.55
N ILE A 446 -20.32 4.77 -16.11
CA ILE A 446 -20.41 6.04 -16.83
C ILE A 446 -19.63 5.95 -18.17
N ALA A 447 -18.38 5.50 -18.13
CA ALA A 447 -17.57 5.37 -19.34
C ALA A 447 -18.19 4.39 -20.35
N SER A 448 -18.77 3.27 -19.88
CA SER A 448 -19.42 2.28 -20.76
C SER A 448 -20.70 2.84 -21.40
N ARG A 449 -21.48 3.63 -20.68
CA ARG A 449 -22.72 4.28 -21.21
C ARG A 449 -22.44 5.27 -22.33
N PHE A 450 -21.30 5.97 -22.28
CA PHE A 450 -20.92 7.00 -23.26
C PHE A 450 -19.77 6.55 -24.18
N GLN A 451 -19.59 5.23 -24.35
CA GLN A 451 -18.50 4.68 -25.14
C GLN A 451 -18.55 5.14 -26.62
N SER A 452 -19.74 5.27 -27.20
CA SER A 452 -19.90 5.77 -28.58
C SER A 452 -19.34 7.18 -28.74
N LEU A 453 -19.60 8.08 -27.76
CA LEU A 453 -19.08 9.45 -27.80
C LEU A 453 -17.55 9.49 -27.72
N LEU A 454 -16.96 8.54 -26.96
CA LEU A 454 -15.50 8.41 -26.84
C LEU A 454 -14.88 7.87 -28.13
N GLU A 455 -15.53 6.90 -28.80
CA GLU A 455 -15.12 6.35 -30.09
C GLU A 455 -15.21 7.38 -31.22
N ASP A 456 -16.21 8.26 -31.17
CA ASP A 456 -16.37 9.40 -32.11
C ASP A 456 -15.35 10.52 -31.85
N GLY A 457 -14.54 10.41 -30.78
CA GLY A 457 -13.49 11.37 -30.45
C GLY A 457 -13.98 12.73 -29.96
N LEU A 458 -15.22 12.81 -29.42
CA LEU A 458 -15.80 14.05 -28.91
C LEU A 458 -15.02 14.56 -27.69
N LYS A 459 -14.84 15.86 -27.61
CA LYS A 459 -14.15 16.58 -26.53
C LYS A 459 -14.91 17.79 -26.07
N SER A 460 -14.73 18.16 -24.80
CA SER A 460 -15.24 19.36 -24.18
C SER A 460 -14.11 20.14 -23.52
N GLU A 461 -13.92 21.40 -23.88
CA GLU A 461 -12.97 22.28 -23.20
C GLU A 461 -13.58 22.81 -21.90
N PHE A 462 -12.92 22.50 -20.75
CA PHE A 462 -13.34 22.97 -19.43
C PHE A 462 -12.69 24.30 -19.08
N PHE A 463 -13.48 25.38 -18.98
CA PHE A 463 -13.03 26.71 -18.56
C PHE A 463 -13.57 27.17 -17.19
N GLY A 464 -14.26 26.29 -16.47
CA GLY A 464 -14.95 26.60 -15.21
C GLY A 464 -14.04 26.89 -14.01
N TYR A 465 -12.72 26.93 -14.18
CA TYR A 465 -11.80 27.47 -13.16
C TYR A 465 -11.82 29.00 -13.10
N THR A 466 -12.21 29.67 -14.21
CA THR A 466 -12.13 31.12 -14.35
C THR A 466 -13.50 31.79 -14.53
N ALA A 467 -14.50 31.03 -14.97
CA ALA A 467 -15.85 31.58 -15.23
C ALA A 467 -16.94 30.56 -14.86
N LEU A 468 -18.07 31.05 -14.36
CA LEU A 468 -19.27 30.27 -14.03
C LEU A 468 -20.32 30.29 -15.12
N THR A 469 -20.16 31.17 -16.11
CA THR A 469 -21.08 31.33 -17.24
C THR A 469 -20.28 31.44 -18.53
N GLY A 470 -20.79 30.85 -19.60
CA GLY A 470 -20.21 30.94 -20.93
C GLY A 470 -21.14 30.38 -22.00
N VAL A 471 -20.70 30.50 -23.24
CA VAL A 471 -21.42 29.98 -24.42
C VAL A 471 -20.70 28.72 -24.90
N GLY A 472 -21.45 27.67 -25.18
CA GLY A 472 -20.96 26.45 -25.81
C GLY A 472 -21.89 26.05 -26.96
N ARG A 473 -21.40 25.19 -27.86
CA ARG A 473 -22.19 24.59 -28.93
C ARG A 473 -22.52 23.14 -28.57
N VAL A 474 -23.78 22.74 -28.74
CA VAL A 474 -24.22 21.37 -28.54
C VAL A 474 -23.61 20.48 -29.63
N VAL A 475 -22.69 19.58 -29.26
CA VAL A 475 -22.02 18.66 -30.19
C VAL A 475 -22.62 17.25 -30.12
N ALA A 476 -23.35 16.92 -29.05
CA ALA A 476 -24.15 15.71 -28.96
C ALA A 476 -25.36 15.92 -28.03
N LEU A 477 -26.47 15.30 -28.41
CA LEU A 477 -27.70 15.26 -27.64
C LEU A 477 -28.16 13.81 -27.54
N LEU A 478 -28.48 13.35 -26.32
CA LEU A 478 -28.86 11.97 -26.05
C LEU A 478 -30.11 11.95 -25.17
N ASP A 479 -30.94 10.92 -25.34
CA ASP A 479 -32.05 10.67 -24.43
C ASP A 479 -31.57 10.11 -23.05
N ASP A 480 -32.51 9.81 -22.16
CA ASP A 480 -32.16 9.29 -20.81
C ASP A 480 -31.54 7.89 -20.84
N ASP A 481 -31.75 7.13 -21.90
CA ASP A 481 -31.12 5.82 -22.14
C ASP A 481 -29.70 5.95 -22.73
N GLY A 482 -29.29 7.19 -23.11
CA GLY A 482 -27.98 7.45 -23.69
C GLY A 482 -27.92 7.27 -25.22
N LEU A 483 -29.08 7.21 -25.89
CA LEU A 483 -29.15 7.08 -27.34
C LEU A 483 -29.16 8.47 -28.01
N PRO A 484 -28.44 8.67 -29.14
CA PRO A 484 -28.40 9.95 -29.85
C PRO A 484 -29.79 10.36 -30.34
N VAL A 485 -30.13 11.64 -30.16
CA VAL A 485 -31.37 12.27 -30.63
C VAL A 485 -31.10 13.66 -31.25
N GLU A 486 -31.95 14.08 -32.15
CA GLU A 486 -31.85 15.41 -32.79
C GLU A 486 -32.46 16.54 -31.95
N ALA A 487 -33.39 16.17 -31.03
CA ALA A 487 -34.13 17.13 -30.21
C ALA A 487 -34.61 16.52 -28.90
N LEU A 488 -34.64 17.32 -27.84
CA LEU A 488 -35.26 17.00 -26.54
C LEU A 488 -36.36 18.01 -26.23
N PRO A 489 -37.64 17.61 -26.19
CA PRO A 489 -38.75 18.49 -25.87
C PRO A 489 -38.87 18.75 -24.36
N SER A 490 -39.64 19.80 -23.99
CA SER A 490 -39.94 20.11 -22.59
C SER A 490 -40.47 18.90 -21.80
N GLY A 491 -39.96 18.70 -20.58
CA GLY A 491 -40.28 17.59 -19.69
C GLY A 491 -39.41 16.34 -19.93
N SER A 492 -38.51 16.33 -20.92
CA SER A 492 -37.57 15.23 -21.16
C SER A 492 -36.36 15.29 -20.25
N LEU A 493 -35.92 14.11 -19.80
CA LEU A 493 -34.59 13.88 -19.27
C LEU A 493 -33.67 13.47 -20.42
N GLY A 494 -32.38 13.80 -20.32
CA GLY A 494 -31.38 13.42 -21.33
C GLY A 494 -29.99 13.96 -21.01
N TYR A 495 -29.09 13.82 -21.99
CA TYR A 495 -27.71 14.25 -21.85
C TYR A 495 -27.29 15.19 -22.96
N VAL A 496 -26.53 16.21 -22.60
CA VAL A 496 -25.97 17.21 -23.54
C VAL A 496 -24.45 17.21 -23.40
N VAL A 497 -23.78 17.18 -24.55
CA VAL A 497 -22.35 17.44 -24.66
C VAL A 497 -22.17 18.76 -25.42
N THR A 498 -21.33 19.66 -24.89
CA THR A 498 -20.94 20.88 -25.55
C THR A 498 -19.45 20.90 -25.84
N ASP A 499 -19.03 21.63 -26.88
CA ASP A 499 -17.63 21.81 -27.27
C ASP A 499 -16.79 22.44 -26.15
N GLN A 500 -17.40 23.33 -25.36
CA GLN A 500 -16.79 23.94 -24.17
C GLN A 500 -17.82 24.11 -23.05
N THR A 501 -17.36 24.11 -21.80
CA THR A 501 -18.27 24.19 -20.65
C THR A 501 -17.60 24.80 -19.40
N PRO A 502 -18.37 25.60 -18.60
CA PRO A 502 -17.96 26.02 -17.26
C PRO A 502 -18.27 24.96 -16.18
N PHE A 503 -19.01 23.90 -16.50
CA PHE A 503 -19.45 22.90 -15.54
C PHE A 503 -18.35 21.90 -15.22
N TYR A 504 -18.04 21.74 -13.95
CA TYR A 504 -17.11 20.73 -13.47
C TYR A 504 -17.75 19.34 -13.53
N GLY A 505 -17.17 18.45 -14.28
CA GLY A 505 -17.61 17.05 -14.33
C GLY A 505 -17.10 16.27 -13.12
N ALA A 506 -17.97 15.46 -12.52
CA ALA A 506 -17.66 14.64 -11.34
C ALA A 506 -16.36 13.83 -11.53
N SER A 507 -15.36 14.09 -10.72
CA SER A 507 -14.05 13.43 -10.76
C SER A 507 -13.24 13.69 -9.48
N GLY A 508 -12.27 12.82 -9.19
CA GLY A 508 -11.35 12.98 -8.05
C GLY A 508 -12.07 13.08 -6.69
N GLY A 509 -13.28 12.51 -6.57
CA GLY A 509 -14.11 12.56 -5.37
C GLY A 509 -14.97 13.80 -5.22
N GLN A 510 -14.85 14.83 -6.10
CA GLN A 510 -15.76 15.97 -6.12
C GLN A 510 -16.95 15.67 -7.02
N CYS A 511 -18.19 16.01 -6.54
CA CYS A 511 -19.43 15.91 -7.31
C CYS A 511 -19.42 16.84 -8.53
N GLY A 512 -20.25 16.53 -9.52
CA GLY A 512 -20.53 17.38 -10.67
C GLY A 512 -21.29 18.65 -10.30
N ASP A 513 -21.16 19.64 -11.15
CA ASP A 513 -21.91 20.88 -11.00
C ASP A 513 -23.37 20.77 -11.48
N THR A 514 -24.19 21.63 -10.93
CA THR A 514 -25.56 21.83 -11.34
C THR A 514 -25.78 23.27 -11.84
N GLY A 515 -26.82 23.51 -12.60
CA GLY A 515 -27.09 24.86 -13.08
C GLY A 515 -28.17 24.93 -14.16
N LEU A 516 -27.99 25.86 -15.10
CA LEU A 516 -28.93 26.11 -16.16
C LEU A 516 -28.24 26.09 -17.53
N LEU A 517 -28.97 25.60 -18.52
CA LEU A 517 -28.62 25.64 -19.93
C LEU A 517 -29.75 26.39 -20.63
N THR A 518 -29.41 27.46 -21.34
CA THR A 518 -30.39 28.28 -22.04
C THR A 518 -30.03 28.38 -23.51
N ALA A 519 -31.01 28.08 -24.37
CA ALA A 519 -30.91 28.17 -25.81
C ALA A 519 -32.03 29.07 -26.36
N PRO A 520 -31.93 29.56 -27.60
CA PRO A 520 -33.00 30.37 -28.23
C PRO A 520 -34.35 29.65 -28.29
N ALA A 521 -34.35 28.32 -28.44
CA ALA A 521 -35.54 27.49 -28.60
C ALA A 521 -35.99 26.75 -27.33
N GLY A 522 -35.20 26.77 -26.25
CA GLY A 522 -35.54 26.07 -25.04
C GLY A 522 -34.56 26.29 -23.89
N SER A 523 -34.92 25.79 -22.72
CA SER A 523 -34.08 25.83 -21.52
C SER A 523 -34.09 24.46 -20.79
N ALA A 524 -33.03 24.17 -20.05
CA ALA A 524 -32.93 22.98 -19.24
C ALA A 524 -32.18 23.22 -17.92
N LYS A 525 -32.57 22.49 -16.92
CA LYS A 525 -31.80 22.38 -15.68
C LYS A 525 -30.69 21.31 -15.85
N VAL A 526 -29.47 21.65 -15.50
CA VAL A 526 -28.39 20.69 -15.37
C VAL A 526 -28.50 20.11 -13.97
N LEU A 527 -28.88 18.83 -13.89
CA LEU A 527 -29.08 18.08 -12.65
C LEU A 527 -27.79 17.55 -12.10
N ASP A 528 -26.86 17.14 -12.97
CA ASP A 528 -25.54 16.64 -12.65
C ASP A 528 -24.60 16.80 -13.86
N THR A 529 -23.29 16.77 -13.62
CA THR A 529 -22.28 16.86 -14.67
C THR A 529 -21.30 15.71 -14.51
N LEU A 530 -21.20 14.86 -15.53
CA LEU A 530 -20.40 13.63 -15.56
C LEU A 530 -19.11 13.85 -16.35
N LYS A 531 -18.07 13.07 -16.04
CA LYS A 531 -16.77 13.11 -16.74
C LYS A 531 -16.35 11.70 -17.19
N PRO A 532 -16.87 11.18 -18.32
CA PRO A 532 -16.54 9.85 -18.83
C PRO A 532 -15.07 9.65 -19.19
N SER A 533 -14.37 10.71 -19.58
CA SER A 533 -12.91 10.71 -19.81
C SER A 533 -12.27 12.03 -19.40
N ALA A 534 -10.94 12.10 -19.44
CA ALA A 534 -10.21 13.34 -19.11
C ALA A 534 -10.68 14.55 -19.91
N ASP A 535 -11.05 14.35 -21.19
CA ASP A 535 -11.35 15.39 -22.16
C ASP A 535 -12.84 15.50 -22.49
N LEU A 536 -13.75 14.73 -21.87
CA LEU A 536 -15.17 14.74 -22.18
C LEU A 536 -16.02 15.04 -20.95
N THR A 537 -16.88 16.05 -21.05
CA THR A 537 -17.89 16.44 -20.04
C THR A 537 -19.28 16.23 -20.59
N VAL A 538 -20.17 15.58 -19.83
CA VAL A 538 -21.55 15.27 -20.20
C VAL A 538 -22.50 15.86 -19.15
N HIS A 539 -23.45 16.67 -19.57
CA HIS A 539 -24.43 17.30 -18.69
C HIS A 539 -25.70 16.45 -18.67
N HIS A 540 -26.12 15.95 -17.53
CA HIS A 540 -27.42 15.33 -17.31
C HIS A 540 -28.45 16.41 -17.07
N ILE A 541 -29.48 16.48 -17.92
CA ILE A 541 -30.40 17.61 -17.95
C ILE A 541 -31.86 17.18 -17.84
N GLU A 542 -32.69 18.14 -17.37
CA GLU A 542 -34.13 18.13 -17.47
C GLU A 542 -34.57 19.37 -18.27
N VAL A 543 -35.20 19.16 -19.41
CA VAL A 543 -35.70 20.28 -20.24
C VAL A 543 -36.94 20.89 -19.58
N ASP A 544 -36.84 22.11 -19.11
CA ASP A 544 -37.91 22.80 -18.38
C ASP A 544 -38.74 23.76 -19.27
N GLY A 545 -38.27 24.07 -20.48
CA GLY A 545 -39.04 24.91 -21.43
C GLY A 545 -38.58 24.74 -22.88
N GLY A 546 -39.51 24.75 -23.81
CA GLY A 546 -39.23 24.69 -25.24
C GLY A 546 -38.66 23.35 -25.72
N THR A 547 -37.71 23.39 -26.62
CA THR A 547 -37.04 22.21 -27.19
C THR A 547 -35.56 22.50 -27.37
N LEU A 548 -34.70 21.60 -26.87
CA LEU A 548 -33.27 21.65 -27.15
C LEU A 548 -32.99 20.90 -28.47
N LEU A 549 -32.14 21.48 -29.30
CA LEU A 549 -31.75 20.91 -30.59
C LEU A 549 -30.25 20.61 -30.62
N SER A 550 -29.83 19.66 -31.44
CA SER A 550 -28.43 19.45 -31.76
C SER A 550 -27.88 20.67 -32.54
N ASP A 551 -26.55 20.84 -32.48
CA ASP A 551 -25.79 21.86 -33.27
C ASP A 551 -26.16 23.32 -32.98
N GLN A 552 -26.83 23.65 -31.85
CA GLN A 552 -27.17 25.01 -31.45
C GLN A 552 -26.21 25.59 -30.42
N GLU A 553 -26.10 26.91 -30.38
CA GLU A 553 -25.42 27.61 -29.28
C GLU A 553 -26.31 27.65 -28.05
N VAL A 554 -25.67 27.44 -26.88
CA VAL A 554 -26.31 27.45 -25.58
C VAL A 554 -25.53 28.30 -24.60
N VAL A 555 -26.21 29.03 -23.74
CA VAL A 555 -25.61 29.70 -22.60
C VAL A 555 -25.65 28.73 -21.42
N LEU A 556 -24.49 28.44 -20.88
CA LEU A 556 -24.24 27.52 -19.75
C LEU A 556 -23.99 28.36 -18.49
N THR A 557 -24.76 28.16 -17.42
CA THR A 557 -24.65 28.92 -16.17
C THR A 557 -24.63 27.96 -14.98
N VAL A 558 -23.49 27.87 -14.30
CA VAL A 558 -23.32 27.08 -13.09
C VAL A 558 -24.01 27.74 -11.91
N THR A 559 -24.64 26.96 -11.03
CA THR A 559 -25.23 27.48 -9.78
C THR A 559 -24.09 27.84 -8.81
N GLU A 560 -23.79 29.15 -8.74
CA GLU A 560 -22.65 29.69 -7.99
C GLU A 560 -22.60 29.24 -6.53
N SER A 561 -23.74 29.28 -5.82
CA SER A 561 -23.80 28.90 -4.40
C SER A 561 -23.41 27.43 -4.16
N ILE A 562 -23.86 26.51 -5.04
CA ILE A 562 -23.57 25.09 -4.98
C ILE A 562 -22.09 24.83 -5.27
N ARG A 563 -21.56 25.45 -6.35
CA ARG A 563 -20.13 25.38 -6.69
C ARG A 563 -19.24 25.91 -5.57
N LEU A 564 -19.62 27.02 -4.96
CA LEU A 564 -18.85 27.64 -3.89
C LEU A 564 -18.84 26.78 -2.64
N ASP A 565 -19.94 26.14 -2.27
CA ASP A 565 -20.00 25.22 -1.15
C ASP A 565 -19.17 23.96 -1.40
N ALA A 566 -19.19 23.40 -2.61
CA ALA A 566 -18.31 22.32 -3.01
C ALA A 566 -16.82 22.75 -2.95
N ALA A 567 -16.48 23.95 -3.43
CA ALA A 567 -15.12 24.49 -3.38
C ALA A 567 -14.63 24.73 -1.94
N ARG A 568 -15.51 25.15 -1.01
CA ARG A 568 -15.22 25.27 0.43
C ARG A 568 -14.84 23.91 1.01
N ASN A 569 -15.68 22.92 0.78
CA ASN A 569 -15.45 21.55 1.26
C ASN A 569 -14.18 20.95 0.63
N HIS A 570 -13.91 21.20 -0.66
CA HIS A 570 -12.71 20.67 -1.31
C HIS A 570 -11.44 21.33 -0.79
N THR A 571 -11.41 22.63 -0.61
CA THR A 571 -10.27 23.35 -0.04
C THR A 571 -10.01 22.87 1.40
N CYS A 572 -11.08 22.72 2.20
CA CYS A 572 -10.94 22.19 3.56
C CYS A 572 -10.53 20.72 3.62
N THR A 573 -10.76 19.93 2.56
CA THR A 573 -10.21 18.57 2.48
C THR A 573 -8.67 18.58 2.48
N HIS A 574 -8.05 19.50 1.75
CA HIS A 574 -6.58 19.67 1.77
C HIS A 574 -6.07 20.17 3.12
N LEU A 575 -6.76 21.12 3.74
CA LEU A 575 -6.42 21.60 5.09
C LEU A 575 -6.55 20.48 6.12
N LEU A 576 -7.61 19.67 6.03
CA LEU A 576 -7.82 18.51 6.90
C LEU A 576 -6.71 17.48 6.72
N HIS A 577 -6.32 17.17 5.49
CA HIS A 577 -5.22 16.24 5.22
C HIS A 577 -3.92 16.74 5.84
N ALA A 578 -3.58 18.02 5.66
CA ALA A 578 -2.39 18.62 6.27
C ALA A 578 -2.44 18.59 7.81
N ALA A 579 -3.58 18.95 8.42
CA ALA A 579 -3.78 18.92 9.86
C ALA A 579 -3.67 17.50 10.45
N LEU A 580 -4.30 16.52 9.79
CA LEU A 580 -4.20 15.11 10.18
C LEU A 580 -2.74 14.62 10.16
N ARG A 581 -1.96 15.00 9.14
CA ARG A 581 -0.54 14.66 9.09
C ARG A 581 0.29 15.30 10.18
N ARG A 582 -0.01 16.55 10.55
CA ARG A 582 0.67 17.24 11.67
C ARG A 582 0.34 16.60 13.03
N VAL A 583 -0.93 16.26 13.26
CA VAL A 583 -1.39 15.73 14.55
C VAL A 583 -1.07 14.25 14.71
N LEU A 584 -1.32 13.43 13.68
CA LEU A 584 -1.21 11.98 13.73
C LEU A 584 0.13 11.45 13.18
N GLY A 585 0.77 12.22 12.28
CA GLY A 585 2.05 11.88 11.66
C GLY A 585 1.98 11.60 10.15
N ASP A 586 3.16 11.50 9.52
CA ASP A 586 3.34 11.39 8.08
C ASP A 586 2.81 10.09 7.42
N HIS A 587 2.39 9.12 8.22
CA HIS A 587 1.74 7.90 7.73
C HIS A 587 0.33 8.14 7.22
N VAL A 588 -0.30 9.27 7.59
CA VAL A 588 -1.63 9.64 7.10
C VAL A 588 -1.55 9.88 5.59
N ARG A 589 -2.32 9.09 4.86
CA ARG A 589 -2.49 9.18 3.40
C ARG A 589 -3.97 9.07 3.07
N GLN A 590 -4.39 9.78 2.05
CA GLN A 590 -5.75 9.66 1.54
C GLN A 590 -5.99 8.23 1.01
N ALA A 591 -7.06 7.60 1.49
CA ALA A 591 -7.57 6.31 1.01
C ALA A 591 -8.83 6.49 0.16
N GLY A 592 -9.54 7.61 0.34
CA GLY A 592 -10.71 8.00 -0.42
C GLY A 592 -11.17 9.41 -0.05
N SER A 593 -11.94 10.03 -0.93
CA SER A 593 -12.53 11.35 -0.70
C SER A 593 -13.90 11.43 -1.34
N LEU A 594 -14.79 12.21 -0.74
CA LEU A 594 -16.05 12.65 -1.33
C LEU A 594 -16.27 14.10 -0.93
N VAL A 595 -16.47 14.95 -1.93
CA VAL A 595 -16.72 16.37 -1.74
C VAL A 595 -18.05 16.70 -2.40
N THR A 596 -19.03 17.11 -1.58
CA THR A 596 -20.35 17.56 -1.98
C THR A 596 -20.59 18.97 -1.46
N PRO A 597 -21.61 19.71 -1.91
CA PRO A 597 -21.95 21.02 -1.35
C PRO A 597 -22.29 20.95 0.14
N ASP A 598 -22.87 19.84 0.62
CA ASP A 598 -23.35 19.71 1.99
C ASP A 598 -22.22 19.38 2.98
N ARG A 599 -21.27 18.54 2.58
CA ARG A 599 -20.20 18.02 3.43
C ARG A 599 -19.01 17.52 2.62
N LEU A 600 -17.91 17.33 3.31
CA LEU A 600 -16.78 16.54 2.84
C LEU A 600 -16.70 15.21 3.63
N ARG A 601 -16.16 14.19 2.98
CA ARG A 601 -15.77 12.92 3.60
C ARG A 601 -14.33 12.64 3.21
N PHE A 602 -13.52 12.33 4.20
CA PHE A 602 -12.11 12.01 3.99
C PHE A 602 -11.77 10.68 4.65
N ASP A 603 -11.40 9.70 3.83
CA ASP A 603 -10.95 8.39 4.26
C ASP A 603 -9.43 8.38 4.25
N PHE A 604 -8.81 8.00 5.37
CA PHE A 604 -7.36 8.09 5.55
C PHE A 604 -6.77 6.90 6.29
N SER A 605 -5.49 6.63 6.04
CA SER A 605 -4.75 5.57 6.72
C SER A 605 -4.44 5.96 8.16
N HIS A 606 -5.04 5.24 9.12
CA HIS A 606 -4.73 5.32 10.55
C HIS A 606 -5.22 4.07 11.28
N ILE A 607 -4.45 3.61 12.28
CA ILE A 607 -4.62 2.30 12.91
C ILE A 607 -5.64 2.28 14.05
N ALA A 608 -5.80 3.38 14.77
CA ALA A 608 -6.62 3.51 15.97
C ALA A 608 -7.77 4.53 15.78
N PRO A 609 -8.85 4.48 16.57
CA PRO A 609 -9.78 5.59 16.72
C PRO A 609 -9.04 6.84 17.17
N MET A 610 -9.38 7.99 16.61
CA MET A 610 -8.83 9.26 17.08
C MET A 610 -9.37 9.58 18.47
N THR A 611 -8.52 10.11 19.33
CA THR A 611 -8.93 10.60 20.65
C THR A 611 -9.71 11.92 20.52
N PRO A 612 -10.54 12.28 21.52
CA PRO A 612 -11.20 13.58 21.52
C PRO A 612 -10.22 14.76 21.44
N GLU A 613 -9.05 14.63 22.04
CA GLU A 613 -7.98 15.63 22.02
C GLU A 613 -7.35 15.77 20.62
N GLU A 614 -7.12 14.66 19.92
CA GLU A 614 -6.63 14.64 18.53
C GLU A 614 -7.65 15.27 17.58
N LEU A 615 -8.94 14.90 17.71
CA LEU A 615 -10.02 15.49 16.92
C LEU A 615 -10.11 17.00 17.13
N ALA A 616 -10.08 17.45 18.39
CA ALA A 616 -10.12 18.87 18.73
C ALA A 616 -8.86 19.61 18.22
N ALA A 617 -7.69 18.95 18.20
CA ALA A 617 -6.46 19.52 17.67
C ALA A 617 -6.55 19.71 16.15
N VAL A 618 -7.02 18.68 15.42
CA VAL A 618 -7.22 18.74 13.96
C VAL A 618 -8.24 19.82 13.58
N GLU A 619 -9.39 19.86 14.26
CA GLU A 619 -10.42 20.85 13.99
C GLU A 619 -9.92 22.28 14.25
N ARG A 620 -9.20 22.49 15.33
CA ARG A 620 -8.57 23.79 15.67
C ARG A 620 -7.52 24.18 14.63
N ASP A 621 -6.72 23.24 14.15
CA ASP A 621 -5.64 23.48 13.19
C ASP A 621 -6.21 23.89 11.81
N VAL A 622 -7.25 23.19 11.34
CA VAL A 622 -7.97 23.57 10.11
C VAL A 622 -8.58 24.95 10.23
N ASN A 623 -9.27 25.24 11.34
CA ASN A 623 -9.87 26.57 11.54
C ASN A 623 -8.81 27.68 11.68
N ALA A 624 -7.64 27.39 12.25
CA ALA A 624 -6.53 28.34 12.30
C ALA A 624 -6.02 28.69 10.90
N ALA A 625 -5.88 27.70 10.00
CA ALA A 625 -5.51 27.91 8.60
C ALA A 625 -6.61 28.70 7.84
N ILE A 626 -7.89 28.48 8.15
CA ILE A 626 -8.98 29.26 7.59
C ILE A 626 -8.87 30.74 8.05
N MET A 627 -8.66 30.97 9.33
CA MET A 627 -8.55 32.33 9.92
C MET A 627 -7.29 33.07 9.42
N ALA A 628 -6.23 32.35 9.08
CA ALA A 628 -5.01 32.94 8.51
C ALA A 628 -5.19 33.47 7.09
N ASP A 629 -6.28 33.10 6.44
CA ASP A 629 -6.65 33.55 5.06
C ASP A 629 -5.53 33.35 4.04
N TYR A 630 -4.91 32.17 4.04
CA TYR A 630 -3.85 31.86 3.10
C TYR A 630 -4.33 31.88 1.64
N PRO A 631 -3.57 32.48 0.71
CA PRO A 631 -3.87 32.42 -0.70
C PRO A 631 -3.74 31.00 -1.25
N LEU A 632 -4.56 30.69 -2.24
CA LEU A 632 -4.58 29.43 -2.95
C LEU A 632 -4.19 29.67 -4.41
N THR A 633 -3.18 28.94 -4.87
CA THR A 633 -2.70 29.03 -6.25
C THR A 633 -2.73 27.66 -6.91
N ALA A 634 -3.06 27.64 -8.20
CA ALA A 634 -3.03 26.43 -9.01
C ALA A 634 -2.14 26.64 -10.23
N LYS A 635 -1.20 25.70 -10.49
CA LYS A 635 -0.27 25.77 -11.62
C LYS A 635 -0.20 24.43 -12.34
N LEU A 636 -0.11 24.49 -13.67
CA LEU A 636 0.20 23.33 -14.51
C LEU A 636 1.73 23.22 -14.63
N MET A 637 2.25 22.01 -14.39
CA MET A 637 3.68 21.71 -14.51
C MET A 637 3.91 20.24 -14.83
N GLY A 638 5.13 19.89 -15.22
CA GLY A 638 5.51 18.50 -15.41
C GLY A 638 5.44 17.70 -14.11
N GLN A 639 5.04 16.43 -14.17
CA GLN A 639 4.86 15.56 -13.01
C GLN A 639 6.12 15.50 -12.12
N GLN A 640 7.31 15.37 -12.71
CA GLN A 640 8.56 15.31 -11.95
C GLN A 640 8.83 16.62 -11.18
N ALA A 641 8.61 17.77 -11.83
CA ALA A 641 8.78 19.07 -11.17
C ALA A 641 7.81 19.25 -9.97
N ALA A 642 6.58 18.72 -10.08
CA ALA A 642 5.63 18.72 -8.99
C ALA A 642 6.10 17.85 -7.81
N ILE A 643 6.65 16.67 -8.08
CA ILE A 643 7.24 15.78 -7.06
C ILE A 643 8.43 16.44 -6.37
N ASP A 644 9.31 17.09 -7.15
CA ASP A 644 10.50 17.78 -6.63
C ASP A 644 10.12 18.98 -5.74
N MET A 645 8.96 19.60 -5.97
CA MET A 645 8.37 20.61 -5.09
C MET A 645 7.75 20.03 -3.81
N GLY A 646 7.73 18.71 -3.64
CA GLY A 646 7.08 18.05 -2.52
C GLY A 646 5.57 17.89 -2.66
N ALA A 647 5.00 18.02 -3.87
CA ALA A 647 3.58 17.85 -4.08
C ALA A 647 3.15 16.39 -3.80
N MET A 648 2.10 16.24 -2.99
CA MET A 648 1.54 14.93 -2.70
C MET A 648 0.66 14.46 -3.85
N ALA A 649 0.97 13.26 -4.38
CA ALA A 649 0.15 12.57 -5.36
C ALA A 649 -0.76 11.56 -4.67
N LEU A 650 -2.00 11.45 -5.11
CA LEU A 650 -2.94 10.44 -4.63
C LEU A 650 -2.49 9.04 -5.09
N PHE A 651 -2.58 8.08 -4.20
CA PHE A 651 -2.15 6.72 -4.48
C PHE A 651 -3.16 6.03 -5.41
N GLY A 652 -2.68 5.55 -6.58
CA GLY A 652 -3.51 4.77 -7.52
C GLY A 652 -4.13 5.56 -8.67
N GLU A 653 -3.99 6.89 -8.70
CA GLU A 653 -4.37 7.68 -9.87
C GLU A 653 -3.26 7.66 -10.93
N LYS A 654 -3.68 7.57 -12.20
CA LYS A 654 -2.78 7.71 -13.35
C LYS A 654 -2.73 9.17 -13.73
N TYR A 655 -1.62 9.80 -13.48
CA TYR A 655 -1.38 11.19 -13.91
C TYR A 655 -0.70 11.21 -15.29
N GLY A 656 -1.08 12.21 -16.11
CA GLY A 656 -0.37 12.48 -17.36
C GLY A 656 0.96 13.19 -17.13
N ASP A 657 1.70 13.47 -18.21
CA ASP A 657 2.98 14.18 -18.17
C ASP A 657 2.88 15.59 -17.57
N THR A 658 1.70 16.23 -17.71
CA THR A 658 1.37 17.53 -17.14
C THR A 658 0.31 17.36 -16.06
N VAL A 659 0.59 17.89 -14.87
CA VAL A 659 -0.29 17.83 -13.69
C VAL A 659 -0.63 19.21 -13.17
N ARG A 660 -1.82 19.35 -12.55
CA ARG A 660 -2.24 20.56 -11.86
C ARG A 660 -1.87 20.46 -10.38
N VAL A 661 -1.00 21.36 -9.92
CA VAL A 661 -0.54 21.46 -8.54
C VAL A 661 -1.31 22.59 -7.86
N VAL A 662 -2.00 22.27 -6.77
CA VAL A 662 -2.69 23.23 -5.90
C VAL A 662 -1.79 23.46 -4.69
N THR A 663 -1.44 24.73 -4.44
CA THR A 663 -0.65 25.17 -3.29
C THR A 663 -1.49 26.10 -2.43
N ILE A 664 -1.60 25.80 -1.14
CA ILE A 664 -2.22 26.65 -0.13
C ILE A 664 -1.10 27.18 0.77
N GLY A 665 -0.98 28.50 0.88
CA GLY A 665 0.08 29.12 1.69
C GLY A 665 0.59 30.41 1.06
N ASN A 666 1.57 31.00 1.73
CA ASN A 666 2.30 32.16 1.28
C ASN A 666 3.81 31.85 1.15
N PRO A 667 4.68 32.77 0.67
CA PRO A 667 6.11 32.49 0.50
C PRO A 667 6.84 32.04 1.77
N ASP A 668 6.35 32.44 2.93
CA ASP A 668 6.98 32.14 4.24
C ASP A 668 6.40 30.89 4.90
N HIS A 669 5.22 30.44 4.45
CA HIS A 669 4.52 29.30 5.04
C HIS A 669 3.69 28.54 4.01
N THR A 670 4.00 27.30 3.80
CA THR A 670 3.25 26.38 2.92
C THR A 670 2.40 25.44 3.79
N GLU A 671 1.08 25.56 3.66
CA GLU A 671 0.11 24.76 4.40
C GLU A 671 -0.11 23.40 3.72
N SER A 672 -0.32 23.39 2.38
CA SER A 672 -0.51 22.17 1.60
C SER A 672 -0.01 22.35 0.16
N VAL A 673 0.56 21.30 -0.43
CA VAL A 673 0.91 21.19 -1.86
C VAL A 673 0.47 19.83 -2.36
N GLU A 674 -0.54 19.79 -3.24
CA GLU A 674 -1.13 18.54 -3.70
C GLU A 674 -1.47 18.55 -5.18
N LEU A 675 -1.43 17.38 -5.82
CA LEU A 675 -1.95 17.20 -7.18
C LEU A 675 -3.48 17.16 -7.11
N CYS A 676 -4.15 18.15 -7.69
CA CYS A 676 -5.60 18.24 -7.62
C CYS A 676 -6.21 18.92 -8.84
N GLY A 677 -7.20 18.25 -9.47
CA GLY A 677 -7.99 18.77 -10.58
C GLY A 677 -9.31 19.44 -10.19
N GLY A 678 -9.65 19.50 -8.89
CA GLY A 678 -10.93 20.02 -8.41
C GLY A 678 -11.06 21.54 -8.42
N THR A 679 -12.24 22.03 -8.05
CA THR A 679 -12.51 23.47 -7.90
C THR A 679 -12.22 23.90 -6.46
N HIS A 680 -11.62 25.06 -6.31
CA HIS A 680 -11.16 25.58 -5.02
C HIS A 680 -11.51 27.06 -4.82
N LEU A 681 -11.40 27.48 -3.57
CA LEU A 681 -11.48 28.88 -3.18
C LEU A 681 -10.22 29.65 -3.64
N HIS A 682 -10.27 30.97 -3.63
CA HIS A 682 -9.11 31.83 -3.87
C HIS A 682 -8.24 32.02 -2.62
N SER A 683 -8.87 31.96 -1.44
CA SER A 683 -8.18 31.99 -0.15
C SER A 683 -8.93 31.13 0.87
N THR A 684 -8.22 30.69 1.91
CA THR A 684 -8.79 29.79 2.93
C THR A 684 -9.87 30.46 3.77
N GLY A 685 -9.82 31.78 3.96
CA GLY A 685 -10.84 32.55 4.70
C GLY A 685 -12.24 32.45 4.10
N GLN A 686 -12.36 32.23 2.80
CA GLN A 686 -13.65 32.03 2.11
C GLN A 686 -14.36 30.73 2.52
N ALA A 687 -13.68 29.81 3.20
CA ALA A 687 -14.27 28.59 3.75
C ALA A 687 -15.25 28.88 4.91
N GLY A 688 -15.04 29.98 5.63
CA GLY A 688 -15.84 30.37 6.79
C GLY A 688 -15.45 29.59 8.04
N SER A 689 -16.18 28.55 8.39
CA SER A 689 -15.87 27.67 9.54
C SER A 689 -15.83 26.21 9.08
N PHE A 690 -15.10 25.41 9.84
CA PHE A 690 -14.99 23.97 9.66
C PHE A 690 -15.39 23.25 10.95
N VAL A 691 -16.19 22.20 10.85
CA VAL A 691 -16.59 21.36 11.98
C VAL A 691 -16.53 19.88 11.58
N ILE A 692 -15.94 19.05 12.46
CA ILE A 692 -15.97 17.60 12.31
C ILE A 692 -17.33 17.09 12.77
N LEU A 693 -18.04 16.39 11.88
CA LEU A 693 -19.36 15.81 12.17
C LEU A 693 -19.23 14.41 12.80
N SER A 694 -18.32 13.61 12.30
CA SER A 694 -18.09 12.23 12.78
C SER A 694 -16.68 11.75 12.45
N GLU A 695 -16.21 10.79 13.26
CA GLU A 695 -15.03 9.99 13.00
C GLU A 695 -15.35 8.51 13.24
N SER A 696 -14.99 7.62 12.30
CA SER A 696 -15.31 6.20 12.38
C SER A 696 -14.29 5.33 11.63
N GLY A 697 -14.22 4.03 11.99
CA GLY A 697 -13.46 3.04 11.22
C GLY A 697 -14.30 2.48 10.06
N ILE A 698 -13.72 2.40 8.86
CA ILE A 698 -14.38 1.81 7.70
C ILE A 698 -13.76 0.49 7.26
N ALA A 699 -12.47 0.34 7.54
CA ALA A 699 -11.72 -0.89 7.33
C ALA A 699 -10.57 -0.95 8.32
N ALA A 700 -9.92 -2.08 8.42
CA ALA A 700 -8.71 -2.19 9.22
C ALA A 700 -7.62 -1.28 8.67
N GLY A 701 -7.10 -0.38 9.51
CA GLY A 701 -6.08 0.60 9.12
C GLY A 701 -6.63 1.80 8.32
N THR A 702 -7.95 1.95 8.20
CA THR A 702 -8.58 3.08 7.50
C THR A 702 -9.66 3.72 8.36
N ARG A 703 -9.53 5.01 8.58
CA ARG A 703 -10.47 5.84 9.33
C ARG A 703 -11.17 6.79 8.36
N ARG A 704 -12.35 7.24 8.74
CA ARG A 704 -13.20 8.19 8.01
C ARG A 704 -13.51 9.38 8.88
N ILE A 705 -13.29 10.58 8.37
CA ILE A 705 -13.85 11.82 8.91
C ILE A 705 -14.89 12.35 7.95
N GLU A 706 -16.05 12.74 8.49
CA GLU A 706 -17.02 13.59 7.81
C GLU A 706 -16.99 14.96 8.46
N ALA A 707 -17.01 16.01 7.65
CA ALA A 707 -16.96 17.38 8.13
C ALA A 707 -17.79 18.32 7.23
N ALA A 708 -18.15 19.46 7.76
CA ALA A 708 -18.90 20.51 7.07
C ALA A 708 -18.18 21.85 7.17
N THR A 709 -18.44 22.73 6.19
CA THR A 709 -17.85 24.07 6.12
C THR A 709 -18.92 25.17 5.99
N GLY A 710 -18.54 26.41 6.23
CA GLY A 710 -19.34 27.59 5.97
C GLY A 710 -20.73 27.53 6.62
N TRP A 711 -21.77 27.77 5.84
CA TRP A 711 -23.15 27.75 6.34
C TRP A 711 -23.60 26.40 6.86
N ASN A 712 -23.12 25.29 6.31
CA ASN A 712 -23.48 23.96 6.78
C ASN A 712 -22.85 23.63 8.13
N ALA A 713 -21.63 24.09 8.41
CA ALA A 713 -21.03 24.03 9.74
C ALA A 713 -21.84 24.85 10.76
N LEU A 714 -22.27 26.08 10.39
CA LEU A 714 -23.10 26.92 11.23
C LEU A 714 -24.48 26.32 11.51
N LYS A 715 -25.12 25.72 10.50
CA LYS A 715 -26.41 25.00 10.66
C LYS A 715 -26.26 23.86 11.66
N HIS A 716 -25.16 23.08 11.55
CA HIS A 716 -24.89 21.98 12.49
C HIS A 716 -24.72 22.49 13.93
N ALA A 717 -23.91 23.53 14.13
CA ALA A 717 -23.69 24.12 15.45
C ALA A 717 -25.00 24.66 16.05
N ARG A 718 -25.86 25.28 15.24
CA ARG A 718 -27.18 25.75 15.68
C ARG A 718 -28.11 24.61 16.07
N ALA A 719 -28.19 23.56 15.26
CA ALA A 719 -29.02 22.38 15.56
C ALA A 719 -28.62 21.75 16.90
N MET A 720 -27.31 21.58 17.13
CA MET A 720 -26.82 21.09 18.43
C MET A 720 -27.14 22.02 19.58
N SER A 721 -27.03 23.34 19.39
CA SER A 721 -27.41 24.31 20.41
C SER A 721 -28.90 24.27 20.72
N GLU A 722 -29.76 24.13 19.72
CA GLU A 722 -31.21 23.99 19.87
C GLU A 722 -31.57 22.72 20.65
N GLU A 723 -30.93 21.60 20.34
CA GLU A 723 -31.10 20.33 21.04
C GLU A 723 -30.72 20.43 22.51
N LEU A 724 -29.58 21.07 22.83
CA LEU A 724 -29.18 21.35 24.21
C LEU A 724 -30.17 22.21 24.95
N HIS A 725 -30.73 23.24 24.29
CA HIS A 725 -31.76 24.10 24.92
C HIS A 725 -33.08 23.35 25.15
N GLN A 726 -33.49 22.46 24.21
CA GLN A 726 -34.66 21.60 24.38
C GLN A 726 -34.47 20.63 25.57
N LEU A 727 -33.31 19.96 25.66
CA LEU A 727 -32.96 19.08 26.79
C LEU A 727 -32.95 19.87 28.14
N ALA A 728 -32.40 21.09 28.13
CA ALA A 728 -32.37 21.94 29.31
C ALA A 728 -33.78 22.34 29.77
N ALA A 729 -34.66 22.66 28.81
CA ALA A 729 -36.06 22.97 29.10
C ALA A 729 -36.79 21.75 29.69
N MET A 730 -36.63 20.55 29.11
CA MET A 730 -37.22 19.30 29.62
C MET A 730 -36.76 19.00 31.06
N LEU A 731 -35.50 19.22 31.35
CA LEU A 731 -34.89 19.01 32.66
C LEU A 731 -35.04 20.20 33.64
N LYS A 732 -35.74 21.25 33.20
CA LYS A 732 -35.95 22.49 33.96
C LYS A 732 -34.64 23.09 34.51
N THR A 733 -33.65 23.22 33.63
CA THR A 733 -32.31 23.77 33.92
C THR A 733 -31.82 24.66 32.80
N GLN A 734 -30.68 25.29 32.94
CA GLN A 734 -29.94 25.95 31.86
C GLN A 734 -29.01 24.95 31.16
N PRO A 735 -28.59 25.16 29.89
CA PRO A 735 -27.67 24.25 29.19
C PRO A 735 -26.41 23.90 30.00
N GLY A 736 -25.78 24.86 30.66
CA GLY A 736 -24.62 24.62 31.52
C GLY A 736 -24.88 23.76 32.78
N GLY A 737 -26.16 23.59 33.16
CA GLY A 737 -26.57 22.77 34.31
C GLY A 737 -27.02 21.35 33.98
N LEU A 738 -27.03 20.98 32.68
CA LEU A 738 -27.55 19.69 32.19
C LEU A 738 -26.83 18.49 32.82
N VAL A 739 -25.51 18.51 32.87
CA VAL A 739 -24.69 17.40 33.39
C VAL A 739 -24.99 17.17 34.87
N ALA A 740 -25.02 18.25 35.67
CA ALA A 740 -25.32 18.15 37.11
C ALA A 740 -26.76 17.65 37.38
N LYS A 741 -27.73 18.13 36.57
CA LYS A 741 -29.11 17.68 36.68
C LYS A 741 -29.29 16.22 36.32
N LEU A 742 -28.63 15.77 35.25
CA LEU A 742 -28.66 14.39 34.84
C LEU A 742 -28.00 13.44 35.88
N ASP A 743 -26.86 13.83 36.43
CA ASP A 743 -26.20 13.06 37.50
C ASP A 743 -27.10 12.97 38.76
N GLY A 744 -27.77 14.08 39.11
CA GLY A 744 -28.77 14.08 40.19
C GLY A 744 -29.91 13.09 39.94
N LEU A 745 -30.51 13.10 38.73
CA LEU A 745 -31.58 12.19 38.35
C LEU A 745 -31.11 10.71 38.32
N GLN A 746 -29.88 10.45 37.90
CA GLN A 746 -29.32 9.11 37.93
C GLN A 746 -29.12 8.61 39.38
N LYS A 747 -28.67 9.46 40.28
CA LYS A 747 -28.53 9.13 41.71
C LYS A 747 -29.89 8.88 42.37
N GLU A 748 -30.88 9.72 42.08
CA GLU A 748 -32.26 9.55 42.54
C GLU A 748 -32.87 8.23 42.03
N ASN A 749 -32.73 7.93 40.75
CA ASN A 749 -33.19 6.69 40.15
C ASN A 749 -32.56 5.44 40.79
N ARG A 750 -31.23 5.48 41.04
CA ARG A 750 -30.56 4.39 41.78
C ARG A 750 -31.08 4.24 43.21
N GLY A 751 -31.39 5.38 43.90
CA GLY A 751 -32.00 5.39 45.23
C GLY A 751 -33.37 4.72 45.19
N LEU A 752 -34.26 5.20 44.31
CA LEU A 752 -35.61 4.67 44.14
C LEU A 752 -35.64 3.18 43.81
N ARG A 753 -34.70 2.70 42.95
CA ARG A 753 -34.59 1.26 42.66
C ARG A 753 -34.25 0.45 43.90
N LYS A 754 -33.28 0.90 44.70
CA LYS A 754 -32.93 0.24 45.98
C LYS A 754 -34.07 0.23 46.97
N ASP A 755 -34.84 1.31 47.04
CA ASP A 755 -35.99 1.40 47.95
C ASP A 755 -37.15 0.49 47.46
N LEU A 756 -37.33 0.38 46.13
CA LEU A 756 -38.27 -0.55 45.54
C LEU A 756 -37.90 -2.01 45.83
N GLU A 757 -36.62 -2.36 45.68
CA GLU A 757 -36.11 -3.69 46.00
C GLU A 757 -36.29 -4.04 47.48
N LYS A 758 -36.07 -3.09 48.40
CA LYS A 758 -36.33 -3.27 49.82
C LYS A 758 -37.81 -3.45 50.13
N ALA A 759 -38.67 -2.61 49.52
CA ALA A 759 -40.11 -2.71 49.66
C ALA A 759 -40.66 -4.04 49.13
N ALA A 760 -40.13 -4.51 47.96
CA ALA A 760 -40.48 -5.80 47.37
C ALA A 760 -40.06 -6.98 48.29
N ALA A 761 -38.87 -6.91 48.86
CA ALA A 761 -38.37 -7.92 49.81
C ALA A 761 -39.18 -7.95 51.09
N GLN A 762 -39.60 -6.78 51.63
CA GLN A 762 -40.48 -6.68 52.80
C GLN A 762 -41.87 -7.23 52.50
N ALA A 763 -42.44 -6.94 51.33
CA ALA A 763 -43.71 -7.47 50.90
C ALA A 763 -43.69 -8.99 50.74
N ALA A 764 -42.62 -9.55 50.18
CA ALA A 764 -42.43 -10.99 50.02
C ALA A 764 -42.25 -11.69 51.39
N SER A 765 -41.59 -11.04 52.36
CA SER A 765 -41.46 -11.59 53.71
C SER A 765 -42.72 -11.45 54.57
N GLY A 766 -43.65 -10.52 54.26
CA GLY A 766 -44.92 -10.30 54.95
C GLY A 766 -46.08 -11.20 54.51
N GLN A 767 -45.92 -12.01 53.45
CA GLN A 767 -46.92 -12.99 53.01
C GLN A 767 -46.69 -14.41 53.58
N GLY A 768 -45.71 -14.59 54.45
CA GLY A 768 -45.37 -15.87 55.11
C GLY A 768 -45.79 -15.98 56.57
N GLY A 769 -46.78 -15.16 57.05
CA GLY A 769 -47.33 -15.23 58.39
C GLY A 769 -48.81 -15.62 58.40
#